data_5692f2c4cbdf082006d69365ff3f7e03
#
_entry.id   5692f2c4cbdf082006d69365ff3f7e03
#
_cell.length_a   1.000
_cell.length_b   1.000
_cell.length_c   1.000
_cell.angle_alpha   90.00
_cell.angle_beta   90.00
_cell.angle_gamma   90.00
#
_symmetry.space_group_name_H-M   'P 1'
#
loop_
_entity.id
_entity.type
_entity.pdbx_description
1 polymer ?
#
loop_
_entity_poly.entity_id
_entity_poly.type
_entity_poly.pdbx_seq_one_letter_code
_entity_poly.pdbx_strand_id
1 'polypeptide(L)'
;MEKTLTLSVHQLVDFLLRSGDIDNRVFNRSSMTEGSRLHTVYQSQQGSDYLSEYPLQHRFVVGGVDITLQGRADGILKRKNGEYMIDEIKTTVEELEIFRNDNFEWHIGQAKCYAYLFALEQNLDSIGVRLTYIRQGKEKEKRIEDYFFSRSELESYVYALFEDYLAFYNIIFKHIEKKNETIEDLTFPFEKYRRGQRELTKYCYAIAKNGGRFFAEAPTGIGKTMSTLFPYIKASVDDSETKIFYLTAKTSGKEAAYNAIELLKAQGLELNDIVITAKDKVCFCKGCACNPDECPYAKGYYNKIQGVLNYSLMNYTTFDLETITEIAKENEICPFEFELDLSLFCDVIICDYNYMFDPISYMKRYFDEDASHHLALVDEAHNLIDRSRDMYSSTISYQSFLDARKSVRHSKHVRLKRALAKLKKLFDNLTEGLEPGQHILDDYPDELYSVLNYFIETCQDINKNEHQEMTKELLDFYLDVNEFFKLSDFYGDKYILYLDVLAESVNIRLLCLDASSYIARTLRQIKGATLFSATLQPIDYYIDTLGGDKANDPRIILPSPFPINNLRILVAPKVSVRWKDRDKTYKEVGEYIKHFIKNKVGNYFIYSPSYEYMDHLLENIDLEDVDIYVQTKDMREEERETFLLNFMPNPERTTLGFMVIGGAFSEGIDLVSDRLIGAVIIGIGMPRINFESDKIAEFYDSRELPGRDYAYLNPGMNTVMQAVGRVIRSEKDRGAVLLIDERYTWRQYQDLFRAEWKNYQVVLSPEEVEENLAKFFKN
;
A
#
# COMPACT_ATOMS: atom_id res chain seq x y z
N MET A 1 -6.18 6.60 -35.27
CA MET A 1 -6.49 5.27 -34.68
C MET A 1 -7.97 4.98 -34.86
N GLU A 2 -8.35 3.75 -35.20
CA GLU A 2 -9.75 3.31 -35.06
C GLU A 2 -10.10 3.38 -33.57
N LYS A 3 -11.14 4.16 -33.24
CA LYS A 3 -11.59 4.27 -31.84
C LYS A 3 -12.30 2.98 -31.47
N THR A 4 -11.65 2.15 -30.67
CA THR A 4 -12.22 0.89 -30.16
C THR A 4 -12.41 0.98 -28.65
N LEU A 5 -13.48 0.41 -28.15
CA LEU A 5 -13.84 0.40 -26.73
C LEU A 5 -14.43 -0.96 -26.36
N THR A 6 -13.86 -1.63 -25.39
CA THR A 6 -14.44 -2.85 -24.80
C THR A 6 -15.05 -2.50 -23.45
N LEU A 7 -16.34 -2.80 -23.27
CA LEU A 7 -17.10 -2.51 -22.06
C LEU A 7 -17.79 -3.78 -21.55
N SER A 8 -17.73 -4.00 -20.25
CA SER A 8 -18.70 -4.92 -19.64
C SER A 8 -20.06 -4.22 -19.47
N VAL A 9 -21.14 -5.01 -19.50
CA VAL A 9 -22.48 -4.50 -19.17
C VAL A 9 -22.46 -3.85 -17.78
N HIS A 10 -21.76 -4.43 -16.84
CA HIS A 10 -21.62 -3.89 -15.47
C HIS A 10 -20.94 -2.51 -15.47
N GLN A 11 -19.81 -2.34 -16.15
CA GLN A 11 -19.11 -1.05 -16.24
C GLN A 11 -20.00 0.04 -16.86
N LEU A 12 -20.70 -0.26 -17.96
CA LEU A 12 -21.58 0.69 -18.63
C LEU A 12 -22.72 1.15 -17.72
N VAL A 13 -23.38 0.18 -17.09
CA VAL A 13 -24.59 0.41 -16.29
C VAL A 13 -24.26 1.02 -14.93
N ASP A 14 -23.18 0.59 -14.27
CA ASP A 14 -22.71 1.19 -13.02
C ASP A 14 -22.31 2.65 -13.20
N PHE A 15 -21.59 2.95 -14.28
CA PHE A 15 -21.17 4.32 -14.54
C PHE A 15 -22.36 5.26 -14.78
N LEU A 16 -23.37 4.82 -15.53
CA LEU A 16 -24.47 5.69 -15.95
C LEU A 16 -25.69 5.68 -15.02
N LEU A 17 -26.00 4.56 -14.39
CA LEU A 17 -27.27 4.35 -13.69
C LEU A 17 -27.13 4.16 -12.18
N ARG A 18 -25.93 4.04 -11.66
CA ARG A 18 -25.72 3.97 -10.21
C ARG A 18 -26.13 5.30 -9.58
N SER A 19 -26.96 5.24 -8.55
CA SER A 19 -27.46 6.40 -7.83
C SER A 19 -27.44 6.16 -6.32
N GLY A 20 -27.71 7.20 -5.51
CA GLY A 20 -27.81 7.10 -4.05
C GLY A 20 -26.52 7.46 -3.32
N ASP A 21 -26.32 6.81 -2.20
CA ASP A 21 -25.40 7.21 -1.13
C ASP A 21 -24.19 6.27 -1.03
N ILE A 22 -23.10 6.74 -0.45
CA ILE A 22 -22.10 5.85 0.13
C ILE A 22 -22.67 5.33 1.45
N ASP A 23 -22.80 4.02 1.59
CA ASP A 23 -23.23 3.39 2.83
C ASP A 23 -22.43 2.13 3.13
N ASN A 24 -21.49 2.21 4.08
CA ASN A 24 -20.65 1.11 4.47
C ASN A 24 -21.30 0.11 5.45
N ARG A 25 -22.53 0.38 5.90
CA ARG A 25 -23.31 -0.55 6.75
C ARG A 25 -23.73 -1.81 5.99
N VAL A 26 -23.83 -1.71 4.66
CA VAL A 26 -24.35 -2.76 3.78
C VAL A 26 -23.26 -3.69 3.26
N PHE A 27 -22.01 -3.23 3.19
CA PHE A 27 -20.92 -4.00 2.58
C PHE A 27 -20.25 -4.97 3.56
N ASN A 28 -20.49 -6.27 3.32
CA ASN A 28 -19.88 -7.35 4.09
C ASN A 28 -19.43 -8.51 3.20
N ARG A 29 -18.16 -8.98 3.37
CA ARG A 29 -17.64 -10.11 2.60
C ARG A 29 -18.45 -11.40 2.83
N SER A 30 -19.00 -11.59 4.03
CA SER A 30 -19.93 -12.70 4.31
C SER A 30 -21.23 -12.55 3.50
N SER A 31 -21.71 -11.33 3.28
CA SER A 31 -22.88 -11.10 2.43
C SER A 31 -22.59 -11.35 0.95
N MET A 32 -21.37 -11.05 0.47
CA MET A 32 -20.94 -11.37 -0.90
C MET A 32 -20.81 -12.87 -1.14
N THR A 33 -20.17 -13.59 -0.20
CA THR A 33 -20.02 -15.06 -0.28
C THR A 33 -21.39 -15.74 -0.19
N GLU A 34 -22.24 -15.28 0.73
CA GLU A 34 -23.60 -15.75 0.88
C GLU A 34 -24.46 -15.39 -0.34
N GLY A 35 -24.28 -14.19 -0.90
CA GLY A 35 -24.90 -13.77 -2.15
C GLY A 35 -24.58 -14.73 -3.28
N SER A 36 -23.30 -15.01 -3.52
CA SER A 36 -22.85 -15.93 -4.57
C SER A 36 -23.38 -17.36 -4.31
N ARG A 37 -23.40 -17.80 -3.05
CA ARG A 37 -23.99 -19.09 -2.65
C ARG A 37 -25.48 -19.12 -2.99
N LEU A 38 -26.23 -18.06 -2.70
CA LEU A 38 -27.65 -17.97 -2.97
C LEU A 38 -27.96 -17.92 -4.47
N HIS A 39 -27.14 -17.25 -5.28
CA HIS A 39 -27.21 -17.31 -6.74
C HIS A 39 -27.10 -18.77 -7.20
N THR A 40 -26.02 -19.46 -6.80
CA THR A 40 -25.79 -20.86 -7.18
C THR A 40 -26.92 -21.77 -6.72
N VAL A 41 -27.41 -21.62 -5.48
CA VAL A 41 -28.54 -22.39 -4.94
C VAL A 41 -29.82 -22.12 -5.74
N TYR A 42 -30.13 -20.86 -6.04
CA TYR A 42 -31.32 -20.51 -6.82
C TYR A 42 -31.22 -21.06 -8.23
N GLN A 43 -30.11 -20.88 -8.92
CA GLN A 43 -29.83 -21.38 -10.27
C GLN A 43 -29.97 -22.92 -10.32
N SER A 44 -29.45 -23.64 -9.33
CA SER A 44 -29.52 -25.09 -9.24
C SER A 44 -30.95 -25.64 -9.03
N GLN A 45 -31.86 -24.82 -8.51
CA GLN A 45 -33.28 -25.16 -8.33
C GLN A 45 -34.12 -25.00 -9.60
N GLN A 46 -33.56 -24.35 -10.61
CA GLN A 46 -34.23 -24.17 -11.89
C GLN A 46 -34.18 -25.49 -12.72
N GLY A 47 -35.07 -25.64 -13.65
CA GLY A 47 -35.13 -26.86 -14.47
C GLY A 47 -34.07 -26.89 -15.59
N SER A 48 -34.14 -27.94 -16.42
CA SER A 48 -33.24 -28.13 -17.57
C SER A 48 -33.34 -27.04 -18.66
N ASP A 49 -34.39 -26.25 -18.64
CA ASP A 49 -34.61 -25.14 -19.56
C ASP A 49 -34.01 -23.81 -19.08
N TYR A 50 -33.16 -23.86 -18.04
CA TYR A 50 -32.43 -22.72 -17.47
C TYR A 50 -30.96 -22.83 -17.75
N LEU A 51 -30.37 -21.80 -18.40
CA LEU A 51 -28.94 -21.67 -18.67
C LEU A 51 -28.35 -20.67 -17.66
N SER A 52 -27.53 -21.12 -16.74
CA SER A 52 -26.85 -20.27 -15.74
C SER A 52 -25.54 -19.73 -16.28
N GLU A 53 -25.17 -18.52 -15.82
CA GLU A 53 -23.88 -17.88 -16.10
C GLU A 53 -23.56 -17.83 -17.62
N TYR A 54 -24.52 -17.36 -18.41
CA TYR A 54 -24.41 -17.39 -19.87
C TYR A 54 -23.57 -16.22 -20.39
N PRO A 55 -22.44 -16.45 -21.09
CA PRO A 55 -21.61 -15.39 -21.66
C PRO A 55 -22.29 -14.77 -22.90
N LEU A 56 -22.27 -13.45 -22.97
CA LEU A 56 -22.85 -12.68 -24.06
C LEU A 56 -21.85 -11.63 -24.52
N GLN A 57 -21.76 -11.45 -25.84
CA GLN A 57 -20.88 -10.44 -26.44
C GLN A 57 -21.41 -10.01 -27.80
N HIS A 58 -21.36 -8.70 -28.09
CA HIS A 58 -21.68 -8.19 -29.43
C HIS A 58 -20.87 -6.93 -29.71
N ARG A 59 -20.56 -6.70 -31.01
CA ARG A 59 -19.84 -5.52 -31.50
C ARG A 59 -20.81 -4.55 -32.13
N PHE A 60 -20.71 -3.29 -31.73
CA PHE A 60 -21.54 -2.18 -32.20
C PHE A 60 -20.64 -1.09 -32.81
N VAL A 61 -21.17 -0.29 -33.74
CA VAL A 61 -20.55 0.92 -34.25
C VAL A 61 -21.45 2.10 -33.92
N VAL A 62 -21.02 2.96 -32.99
CA VAL A 62 -21.82 4.10 -32.53
C VAL A 62 -20.95 5.36 -32.58
N GLY A 63 -21.41 6.40 -33.28
CA GLY A 63 -20.69 7.66 -33.41
C GLY A 63 -19.30 7.52 -34.00
N GLY A 64 -19.03 6.49 -34.82
CA GLY A 64 -17.69 6.21 -35.37
C GLY A 64 -16.72 5.50 -34.41
N VAL A 65 -17.25 5.00 -33.31
CA VAL A 65 -16.48 4.18 -32.31
C VAL A 65 -16.93 2.73 -32.41
N ASP A 66 -16.01 1.80 -32.46
CA ASP A 66 -16.26 0.36 -32.37
C ASP A 66 -16.37 -0.03 -30.88
N ILE A 67 -17.59 -0.38 -30.45
CA ILE A 67 -17.86 -0.77 -29.07
C ILE A 67 -18.12 -2.26 -29.01
N THR A 68 -17.32 -2.98 -28.25
CA THR A 68 -17.61 -4.38 -27.87
C THR A 68 -18.26 -4.39 -26.50
N LEU A 69 -19.55 -4.68 -26.42
CA LEU A 69 -20.29 -4.88 -25.18
C LEU A 69 -20.30 -6.37 -24.83
N GLN A 70 -19.83 -6.71 -23.63
CA GLN A 70 -19.73 -8.09 -23.17
C GLN A 70 -20.19 -8.24 -21.72
N GLY A 71 -20.52 -9.47 -21.33
CA GLY A 71 -20.83 -9.81 -19.95
C GLY A 71 -21.39 -11.21 -19.80
N ARG A 72 -21.85 -11.51 -18.59
CA ARG A 72 -22.40 -12.82 -18.26
C ARG A 72 -23.73 -12.63 -17.57
N ALA A 73 -24.82 -13.09 -18.22
CA ALA A 73 -26.16 -13.07 -17.63
C ALA A 73 -26.25 -14.14 -16.53
N ASP A 74 -26.84 -13.81 -15.38
CA ASP A 74 -27.01 -14.74 -14.25
C ASP A 74 -27.84 -15.97 -14.72
N GLY A 75 -28.87 -15.76 -15.54
CA GLY A 75 -29.64 -16.86 -16.06
C GLY A 75 -30.44 -16.53 -17.30
N ILE A 76 -30.69 -17.54 -18.11
CA ILE A 76 -31.61 -17.49 -19.26
C ILE A 76 -32.61 -18.60 -19.09
N LEU A 77 -33.89 -18.22 -18.96
CA LEU A 77 -35.00 -19.14 -18.83
C LEU A 77 -35.75 -19.28 -20.18
N LYS A 78 -35.94 -20.51 -20.63
CA LYS A 78 -36.85 -20.82 -21.77
C LYS A 78 -38.19 -21.23 -21.22
N ARG A 79 -39.24 -20.44 -21.51
CA ARG A 79 -40.60 -20.73 -21.10
C ARG A 79 -41.23 -21.83 -21.98
N LYS A 80 -42.25 -22.49 -21.44
CA LYS A 80 -43.00 -23.58 -22.16
C LYS A 80 -43.63 -23.14 -23.47
N ASN A 81 -43.91 -21.85 -23.63
CA ASN A 81 -44.43 -21.26 -24.87
C ASN A 81 -43.34 -20.95 -25.91
N GLY A 82 -42.07 -21.25 -25.58
CA GLY A 82 -40.89 -21.01 -26.42
C GLY A 82 -40.24 -19.64 -26.25
N GLU A 83 -40.82 -18.76 -25.44
CA GLU A 83 -40.23 -17.44 -25.13
C GLU A 83 -39.00 -17.56 -24.25
N TYR A 84 -38.00 -16.73 -24.51
CA TYR A 84 -36.81 -16.59 -23.67
C TYR A 84 -36.95 -15.41 -22.71
N MET A 85 -36.30 -15.53 -21.57
CA MET A 85 -36.30 -14.52 -20.53
C MET A 85 -34.92 -14.48 -19.87
N ILE A 86 -34.30 -13.30 -19.77
CA ILE A 86 -33.13 -13.06 -18.96
C ILE A 86 -33.56 -12.98 -17.50
N ASP A 87 -32.88 -13.70 -16.62
CA ASP A 87 -33.10 -13.67 -15.17
C ASP A 87 -31.91 -13.03 -14.51
N GLU A 88 -32.07 -11.83 -14.00
CA GLU A 88 -31.08 -11.07 -13.26
C GLU A 88 -31.34 -11.26 -11.76
N ILE A 89 -30.39 -11.85 -11.04
CA ILE A 89 -30.55 -12.25 -9.66
C ILE A 89 -29.82 -11.25 -8.75
N LYS A 90 -30.53 -10.68 -7.80
CA LYS A 90 -29.97 -9.79 -6.81
C LYS A 90 -30.24 -10.30 -5.40
N THR A 91 -29.21 -10.34 -4.60
CA THR A 91 -29.32 -10.74 -3.19
C THR A 91 -29.09 -9.55 -2.27
N THR A 92 -29.89 -9.43 -1.26
CA THR A 92 -29.79 -8.37 -0.28
C THR A 92 -30.12 -8.87 1.13
N VAL A 93 -29.62 -8.16 2.08
CA VAL A 93 -29.97 -8.33 3.50
C VAL A 93 -31.13 -7.40 3.91
N GLU A 94 -31.42 -6.38 3.09
CA GLU A 94 -32.49 -5.40 3.31
C GLU A 94 -33.87 -5.95 3.04
N GLU A 95 -34.89 -5.15 3.36
CA GLU A 95 -36.24 -5.44 2.88
C GLU A 95 -36.31 -5.36 1.38
N LEU A 96 -36.87 -6.41 0.74
CA LEU A 96 -36.85 -6.54 -0.72
C LEU A 96 -37.52 -5.37 -1.45
N GLU A 97 -38.52 -4.75 -0.84
CA GLU A 97 -39.22 -3.62 -1.44
C GLU A 97 -38.37 -2.34 -1.42
N ILE A 98 -37.69 -2.07 -0.33
CA ILE A 98 -36.80 -0.90 -0.19
C ILE A 98 -35.62 -1.08 -1.17
N PHE A 99 -34.91 -2.20 -1.08
CA PHE A 99 -33.78 -2.49 -1.93
C PHE A 99 -34.11 -2.42 -3.43
N ARG A 100 -35.26 -2.96 -3.80
CA ARG A 100 -35.78 -2.91 -5.19
C ARG A 100 -36.03 -1.47 -5.62
N ASN A 101 -36.70 -0.65 -4.80
CA ASN A 101 -37.04 0.71 -5.18
C ASN A 101 -35.82 1.60 -5.34
N ASP A 102 -34.82 1.44 -4.47
CA ASP A 102 -33.59 2.24 -4.47
C ASP A 102 -32.66 1.88 -5.65
N ASN A 103 -32.74 0.63 -6.18
CA ASN A 103 -31.80 0.14 -7.19
C ASN A 103 -32.48 -0.31 -8.50
N PHE A 104 -33.76 -0.01 -8.70
CA PHE A 104 -34.54 -0.55 -9.83
C PHE A 104 -33.93 -0.20 -11.19
N GLU A 105 -33.63 1.06 -11.44
CA GLU A 105 -33.11 1.52 -12.73
C GLU A 105 -31.77 0.87 -13.07
N TRP A 106 -30.94 0.68 -12.05
CA TRP A 106 -29.66 -0.01 -12.18
C TRP A 106 -29.84 -1.49 -12.54
N HIS A 107 -30.66 -2.23 -11.79
CA HIS A 107 -30.88 -3.66 -12.02
C HIS A 107 -31.62 -3.94 -13.34
N ILE A 108 -32.65 -3.17 -13.65
CA ILE A 108 -33.39 -3.34 -14.90
C ILE A 108 -32.54 -2.93 -16.11
N GLY A 109 -31.67 -1.95 -15.97
CA GLY A 109 -30.73 -1.52 -17.00
C GLY A 109 -29.74 -2.62 -17.36
N GLN A 110 -29.18 -3.29 -16.37
CA GLN A 110 -28.28 -4.44 -16.56
C GLN A 110 -29.00 -5.58 -17.30
N ALA A 111 -30.18 -5.95 -16.82
CA ALA A 111 -30.98 -7.01 -17.42
C ALA A 111 -31.43 -6.69 -18.86
N LYS A 112 -31.78 -5.43 -19.17
CA LYS A 112 -32.10 -4.98 -20.55
C LYS A 112 -30.89 -5.09 -21.48
N CYS A 113 -29.70 -4.76 -21.03
CA CYS A 113 -28.47 -4.92 -21.82
C CYS A 113 -28.24 -6.39 -22.17
N TYR A 114 -28.33 -7.31 -21.21
CA TYR A 114 -28.23 -8.75 -21.48
C TYR A 114 -29.34 -9.26 -22.38
N ALA A 115 -30.58 -8.76 -22.20
CA ALA A 115 -31.69 -9.11 -23.03
C ALA A 115 -31.47 -8.70 -24.48
N TYR A 116 -30.94 -7.52 -24.73
CA TYR A 116 -30.59 -7.06 -26.06
C TYR A 116 -29.52 -7.92 -26.72
N LEU A 117 -28.42 -8.19 -26.01
CA LEU A 117 -27.33 -9.03 -26.50
C LEU A 117 -27.82 -10.43 -26.88
N PHE A 118 -28.65 -11.05 -26.04
CA PHE A 118 -29.22 -12.38 -26.32
C PHE A 118 -30.25 -12.34 -27.47
N ALA A 119 -31.07 -11.29 -27.52
CA ALA A 119 -32.03 -11.12 -28.63
C ALA A 119 -31.32 -10.98 -29.98
N LEU A 120 -30.18 -10.31 -30.05
CA LEU A 120 -29.34 -10.24 -31.25
C LEU A 120 -28.75 -11.60 -31.61
N GLU A 121 -28.19 -12.32 -30.62
CA GLU A 121 -27.57 -13.64 -30.82
C GLU A 121 -28.57 -14.68 -31.36
N GLN A 122 -29.78 -14.70 -30.78
CA GLN A 122 -30.82 -15.66 -31.13
C GLN A 122 -31.80 -15.15 -32.19
N ASN A 123 -31.60 -13.92 -32.72
CA ASN A 123 -32.48 -13.24 -33.69
C ASN A 123 -33.95 -13.21 -33.25
N LEU A 124 -34.18 -12.74 -32.00
CA LEU A 124 -35.56 -12.64 -31.44
C LEU A 124 -36.16 -11.26 -31.69
N ASP A 125 -37.47 -11.17 -31.93
CA ASP A 125 -38.20 -9.90 -32.04
C ASP A 125 -38.61 -9.32 -30.68
N SER A 126 -38.71 -10.18 -29.66
CA SER A 126 -39.04 -9.79 -28.29
C SER A 126 -38.45 -10.78 -27.29
N ILE A 127 -38.19 -10.32 -26.07
CA ILE A 127 -37.64 -11.12 -25.00
C ILE A 127 -38.16 -10.64 -23.65
N GLY A 128 -38.29 -11.57 -22.69
CA GLY A 128 -38.61 -11.24 -21.31
C GLY A 128 -37.37 -10.88 -20.50
N VAL A 129 -37.58 -10.10 -19.46
CA VAL A 129 -36.62 -9.79 -18.42
C VAL A 129 -37.24 -10.11 -17.06
N ARG A 130 -36.57 -10.87 -16.26
CA ARG A 130 -36.93 -11.19 -14.87
C ARG A 130 -35.94 -10.56 -13.93
N LEU A 131 -36.42 -9.86 -12.92
CA LEU A 131 -35.65 -9.44 -11.77
C LEU A 131 -35.99 -10.34 -10.59
N THR A 132 -35.02 -11.06 -10.09
CA THR A 132 -35.16 -11.99 -8.96
C THR A 132 -34.40 -11.45 -7.74
N TYR A 133 -35.15 -10.96 -6.76
CA TYR A 133 -34.59 -10.49 -5.49
C TYR A 133 -34.73 -11.57 -4.43
N ILE A 134 -33.61 -11.88 -3.72
CA ILE A 134 -33.56 -12.90 -2.67
C ILE A 134 -33.02 -12.27 -1.39
N ARG A 135 -33.73 -12.45 -0.27
CA ARG A 135 -33.28 -11.95 1.02
C ARG A 135 -32.32 -12.92 1.69
N GLN A 136 -31.12 -12.46 1.98
CA GLN A 136 -30.11 -13.26 2.71
C GLN A 136 -30.58 -13.56 4.13
N GLY A 137 -30.33 -14.78 4.61
CA GLY A 137 -30.80 -15.24 5.93
C GLY A 137 -32.29 -15.54 6.03
N LYS A 138 -33.05 -15.24 4.97
CA LYS A 138 -34.49 -15.55 4.82
C LYS A 138 -34.76 -16.04 3.39
N GLU A 139 -34.09 -17.10 2.97
CA GLU A 139 -34.05 -17.61 1.58
C GLU A 139 -35.42 -17.92 0.95
N LYS A 140 -36.46 -18.08 1.78
CA LYS A 140 -37.87 -18.23 1.30
C LYS A 140 -38.48 -16.90 0.91
N GLU A 141 -37.92 -15.76 1.33
CA GLU A 141 -38.40 -14.43 0.99
C GLU A 141 -37.78 -14.02 -0.35
N LYS A 142 -38.54 -14.17 -1.39
CA LYS A 142 -38.15 -13.85 -2.77
C LYS A 142 -39.20 -12.93 -3.40
N ARG A 143 -38.74 -11.97 -4.22
CA ARG A 143 -39.59 -11.14 -5.06
C ARG A 143 -39.17 -11.32 -6.51
N ILE A 144 -40.09 -11.67 -7.37
CA ILE A 144 -39.83 -11.92 -8.78
C ILE A 144 -40.75 -10.98 -9.59
N GLU A 145 -40.13 -10.25 -10.50
CA GLU A 145 -40.84 -9.32 -11.37
C GLU A 145 -40.50 -9.61 -12.84
N ASP A 146 -41.49 -9.81 -13.67
CA ASP A 146 -41.31 -10.11 -15.09
C ASP A 146 -41.71 -8.91 -15.95
N TYR A 147 -40.87 -8.55 -16.88
CA TYR A 147 -41.05 -7.50 -17.87
C TYR A 147 -40.85 -8.07 -19.26
N PHE A 148 -41.45 -7.45 -20.29
CA PHE A 148 -41.32 -7.85 -21.67
C PHE A 148 -40.98 -6.65 -22.53
N PHE A 149 -39.99 -6.81 -23.41
CA PHE A 149 -39.51 -5.77 -24.30
C PHE A 149 -39.41 -6.30 -25.72
N SER A 150 -39.75 -5.47 -26.71
CA SER A 150 -39.39 -5.71 -28.09
C SER A 150 -37.88 -5.45 -28.29
N ARG A 151 -37.29 -6.09 -29.30
CA ARG A 151 -35.91 -5.83 -29.67
C ARG A 151 -35.65 -4.36 -29.99
N SER A 152 -36.60 -3.67 -30.62
CA SER A 152 -36.48 -2.25 -30.94
C SER A 152 -36.49 -1.34 -29.71
N GLU A 153 -37.23 -1.66 -28.66
CA GLU A 153 -37.18 -0.93 -27.38
C GLU A 153 -35.86 -1.12 -26.70
N LEU A 154 -35.31 -2.37 -26.66
CA LEU A 154 -34.01 -2.67 -26.10
C LEU A 154 -32.87 -2.02 -26.89
N GLU A 155 -32.97 -2.04 -28.24
CA GLU A 155 -32.02 -1.35 -29.10
C GLU A 155 -31.94 0.14 -28.77
N SER A 156 -33.10 0.81 -28.78
CA SER A 156 -33.19 2.25 -28.47
C SER A 156 -32.58 2.55 -27.07
N TYR A 157 -32.86 1.70 -26.09
CA TYR A 157 -32.35 1.84 -24.74
C TYR A 157 -30.83 1.70 -24.66
N VAL A 158 -30.27 0.64 -25.25
CA VAL A 158 -28.81 0.38 -25.21
C VAL A 158 -28.03 1.43 -26.01
N TYR A 159 -28.60 1.87 -27.18
CA TYR A 159 -27.97 2.94 -27.93
C TYR A 159 -27.97 4.28 -27.20
N ALA A 160 -29.04 4.61 -26.44
CA ALA A 160 -29.06 5.78 -25.59
C ALA A 160 -27.95 5.71 -24.50
N LEU A 161 -27.78 4.55 -23.86
CA LEU A 161 -26.66 4.35 -22.91
C LEU A 161 -25.29 4.53 -23.58
N PHE A 162 -25.13 4.03 -24.82
CA PHE A 162 -23.85 4.25 -25.53
C PHE A 162 -23.63 5.74 -25.85
N GLU A 163 -24.65 6.47 -26.27
CA GLU A 163 -24.54 7.90 -26.56
C GLU A 163 -24.13 8.68 -25.32
N ASP A 164 -24.77 8.42 -24.16
CA ASP A 164 -24.46 9.05 -22.90
C ASP A 164 -23.01 8.70 -22.43
N TYR A 165 -22.62 7.42 -22.55
CA TYR A 165 -21.28 6.97 -22.20
C TYR A 165 -20.21 7.57 -23.11
N LEU A 166 -20.46 7.62 -24.42
CA LEU A 166 -19.54 8.20 -25.39
C LEU A 166 -19.38 9.71 -25.23
N ALA A 167 -20.40 10.42 -24.76
CA ALA A 167 -20.29 11.84 -24.43
C ALA A 167 -19.20 12.06 -23.38
N PHE A 168 -19.17 11.23 -22.34
CA PHE A 168 -18.10 11.23 -21.34
C PHE A 168 -16.77 10.69 -21.93
N TYR A 169 -16.81 9.54 -22.59
CA TYR A 169 -15.62 8.85 -23.06
C TYR A 169 -14.86 9.62 -24.15
N ASN A 170 -15.53 10.52 -24.88
CA ASN A 170 -14.86 11.43 -25.80
C ASN A 170 -13.84 12.35 -25.13
N ILE A 171 -14.03 12.68 -23.85
CA ILE A 171 -13.01 13.41 -23.04
C ILE A 171 -11.78 12.54 -22.91
N ILE A 172 -11.98 11.26 -22.58
CA ILE A 172 -10.90 10.28 -22.40
C ILE A 172 -10.16 10.04 -23.74
N PHE A 173 -10.88 9.85 -24.84
CA PHE A 173 -10.25 9.70 -26.17
C PHE A 173 -9.36 10.89 -26.54
N LYS A 174 -9.85 12.10 -26.34
CA LYS A 174 -9.04 13.32 -26.62
C LYS A 174 -7.79 13.38 -25.73
N HIS A 175 -7.94 12.97 -24.47
CA HIS A 175 -6.80 12.87 -23.56
C HIS A 175 -5.78 11.84 -24.06
N ILE A 176 -6.22 10.63 -24.44
CA ILE A 176 -5.36 9.56 -24.96
C ILE A 176 -4.62 10.02 -26.23
N GLU A 177 -5.32 10.67 -27.17
CA GLU A 177 -4.71 11.22 -28.39
C GLU A 177 -3.58 12.21 -28.05
N LYS A 178 -3.86 13.21 -27.21
CA LYS A 178 -2.88 14.19 -26.76
C LYS A 178 -1.72 13.57 -25.99
N LYS A 179 -2.03 12.65 -25.07
CA LYS A 179 -1.02 11.89 -24.31
C LYS A 179 -0.03 11.22 -25.26
N ASN A 180 -0.51 10.46 -26.23
CA ASN A 180 0.34 9.72 -27.16
C ASN A 180 1.20 10.65 -28.02
N GLU A 181 0.62 11.73 -28.57
CA GLU A 181 1.36 12.76 -29.32
C GLU A 181 2.51 13.34 -28.49
N THR A 182 2.23 13.74 -27.26
CA THR A 182 3.22 14.37 -26.39
C THR A 182 4.26 13.38 -25.84
N ILE A 183 3.90 12.10 -25.63
CA ILE A 183 4.85 11.06 -25.23
C ILE A 183 5.84 10.77 -26.39
N GLU A 184 5.41 10.75 -27.65
CA GLU A 184 6.32 10.51 -28.78
C GLU A 184 7.46 11.54 -28.83
N ASP A 185 7.16 12.80 -28.57
CA ASP A 185 8.13 13.90 -28.57
C ASP A 185 8.91 14.05 -27.25
N LEU A 186 8.45 13.37 -26.18
CA LEU A 186 9.03 13.51 -24.85
C LEU A 186 10.49 13.05 -24.80
N THR A 187 11.37 13.91 -24.32
CA THR A 187 12.80 13.64 -24.13
C THR A 187 13.15 13.61 -22.64
N PHE A 188 14.31 13.03 -22.32
CA PHE A 188 14.77 13.03 -20.94
C PHE A 188 15.02 14.49 -20.48
N PRO A 189 14.49 14.90 -19.28
CA PRO A 189 14.40 16.33 -18.91
C PRO A 189 15.73 17.00 -18.53
N PHE A 190 16.85 16.28 -18.56
CA PHE A 190 18.18 16.82 -18.24
C PHE A 190 19.12 16.66 -19.43
N GLU A 191 20.01 17.64 -19.62
CA GLU A 191 21.00 17.63 -20.73
C GLU A 191 21.89 16.36 -20.73
N LYS A 192 22.20 15.84 -19.56
CA LYS A 192 23.10 14.69 -19.41
C LYS A 192 22.58 13.70 -18.38
N TYR A 193 22.72 12.43 -18.69
CA TYR A 193 22.52 11.36 -17.72
C TYR A 193 23.66 11.34 -16.70
N ARG A 194 23.32 11.16 -15.42
CA ARG A 194 24.31 10.84 -14.39
C ARG A 194 24.85 9.41 -14.61
N ARG A 195 26.00 9.12 -14.00
CA ARG A 195 26.59 7.80 -14.08
C ARG A 195 25.60 6.71 -13.60
N GLY A 196 25.38 5.66 -14.41
CA GLY A 196 24.41 4.57 -14.13
C GLY A 196 22.95 4.90 -14.44
N GLN A 197 22.58 6.18 -14.54
CA GLN A 197 21.19 6.60 -14.75
C GLN A 197 20.61 6.08 -16.06
N ARG A 198 21.39 6.19 -17.16
CA ARG A 198 20.98 5.69 -18.48
C ARG A 198 20.74 4.19 -18.50
N GLU A 199 21.53 3.44 -17.74
CA GLU A 199 21.40 1.99 -17.62
C GLU A 199 20.10 1.61 -16.90
N LEU A 200 19.81 2.24 -15.76
CA LEU A 200 18.54 2.10 -15.05
C LEU A 200 17.35 2.37 -15.98
N THR A 201 17.38 3.51 -16.68
CA THR A 201 16.33 3.91 -17.64
C THR A 201 16.09 2.85 -18.73
N LYS A 202 17.15 2.23 -19.26
CA LYS A 202 17.01 1.17 -20.27
C LYS A 202 16.33 -0.08 -19.74
N TYR A 203 16.71 -0.55 -18.54
CA TYR A 203 16.06 -1.71 -17.93
C TYR A 203 14.60 -1.43 -17.61
N CYS A 204 14.30 -0.26 -17.03
CA CYS A 204 12.92 0.15 -16.74
C CYS A 204 12.06 0.20 -18.02
N TYR A 205 12.59 0.76 -19.11
CA TYR A 205 11.88 0.77 -20.40
C TYR A 205 11.60 -0.63 -20.91
N ALA A 206 12.58 -1.52 -20.82
CA ALA A 206 12.43 -2.91 -21.26
C ALA A 206 11.35 -3.66 -20.49
N ILE A 207 11.29 -3.47 -19.15
CA ILE A 207 10.24 -4.05 -18.29
C ILE A 207 8.87 -3.48 -18.62
N ALA A 208 8.77 -2.17 -18.80
CA ALA A 208 7.49 -1.54 -19.12
C ALA A 208 6.94 -2.02 -20.48
N LYS A 209 7.81 -2.25 -21.47
CA LYS A 209 7.40 -2.76 -22.79
C LYS A 209 7.11 -4.27 -22.80
N ASN A 210 8.01 -5.07 -22.23
CA ASN A 210 8.00 -6.53 -22.40
C ASN A 210 7.40 -7.29 -21.21
N GLY A 211 7.15 -6.60 -20.09
CA GLY A 211 6.72 -7.22 -18.85
C GLY A 211 7.86 -7.81 -18.02
N GLY A 212 7.50 -8.42 -16.89
CA GLY A 212 8.43 -9.05 -15.96
C GLY A 212 8.76 -8.23 -14.73
N ARG A 213 9.76 -8.66 -13.96
CA ARG A 213 10.19 -8.01 -12.72
C ARG A 213 11.64 -7.63 -12.80
N PHE A 214 12.01 -6.51 -12.23
CA PHE A 214 13.37 -6.00 -12.23
C PHE A 214 13.74 -5.44 -10.86
N PHE A 215 14.91 -5.77 -10.36
CA PHE A 215 15.44 -5.34 -9.08
C PHE A 215 16.64 -4.42 -9.26
N ALA A 216 16.57 -3.21 -8.70
CA ALA A 216 17.62 -2.22 -8.91
C ALA A 216 18.10 -1.60 -7.59
N GLU A 217 19.37 -1.85 -7.23
CA GLU A 217 20.04 -1.00 -6.26
C GLU A 217 20.55 0.25 -6.98
N ALA A 218 19.94 1.38 -6.67
CA ALA A 218 20.24 2.67 -7.26
C ALA A 218 20.55 3.71 -6.18
N PRO A 219 21.82 4.06 -5.97
CA PRO A 219 22.26 4.98 -4.91
C PRO A 219 21.53 6.32 -4.91
N THR A 220 21.51 6.96 -3.74
CA THR A 220 21.03 8.35 -3.61
C THR A 220 21.76 9.27 -4.61
N GLY A 221 21.06 10.28 -5.11
CA GLY A 221 21.61 11.24 -6.05
C GLY A 221 21.66 10.80 -7.52
N ILE A 222 21.38 9.53 -7.83
CA ILE A 222 21.33 9.08 -9.22
C ILE A 222 20.09 9.59 -9.97
N GLY A 223 19.07 10.09 -9.27
CA GLY A 223 17.80 10.50 -9.85
C GLY A 223 16.88 9.32 -10.14
N LYS A 224 16.71 8.43 -9.16
CA LYS A 224 15.89 7.20 -9.25
C LYS A 224 14.50 7.48 -9.82
N THR A 225 13.77 8.42 -9.22
CA THR A 225 12.39 8.73 -9.56
C THR A 225 12.22 9.05 -11.04
N MET A 226 13.02 9.99 -11.58
CA MET A 226 12.97 10.34 -12.99
C MET A 226 13.43 9.18 -13.89
N SER A 227 14.45 8.42 -13.46
CA SER A 227 15.00 7.30 -14.24
C SER A 227 14.06 6.10 -14.34
N THR A 228 13.07 6.04 -13.48
CA THR A 228 12.05 4.98 -13.45
C THR A 228 10.72 5.44 -14.05
N LEU A 229 10.22 6.63 -13.70
CA LEU A 229 8.97 7.19 -14.24
C LEU A 229 9.06 7.52 -15.73
N PHE A 230 10.08 8.28 -16.16
CA PHE A 230 10.22 8.67 -17.55
C PHE A 230 10.17 7.48 -18.54
N PRO A 231 10.93 6.39 -18.35
CA PRO A 231 10.87 5.26 -19.28
C PRO A 231 9.54 4.48 -19.21
N TYR A 232 8.87 4.44 -18.07
CA TYR A 232 7.55 3.82 -17.92
C TYR A 232 6.49 4.61 -18.68
N ILE A 233 6.48 5.95 -18.54
CA ILE A 233 5.61 6.83 -19.30
C ILE A 233 5.92 6.71 -20.80
N LYS A 234 7.21 6.77 -21.19
CA LYS A 234 7.62 6.63 -22.59
C LYS A 234 7.21 5.29 -23.22
N ALA A 235 7.19 4.22 -22.42
CA ALA A 235 6.79 2.90 -22.88
C ALA A 235 5.26 2.70 -22.98
N SER A 236 4.45 3.58 -22.39
CA SER A 236 2.98 3.50 -22.40
C SER A 236 2.33 4.16 -23.63
N VAL A 237 3.11 4.63 -24.59
CA VAL A 237 2.58 5.14 -25.86
C VAL A 237 1.75 4.05 -26.56
N ASP A 238 0.60 4.44 -27.12
CA ASP A 238 -0.36 3.57 -27.79
C ASP A 238 -1.05 2.51 -26.90
N ASP A 239 -0.85 2.60 -25.58
CA ASP A 239 -1.47 1.71 -24.60
C ASP A 239 -2.41 2.52 -23.69
N SER A 240 -3.71 2.47 -23.99
CA SER A 240 -4.74 3.24 -23.28
C SER A 240 -5.19 2.58 -21.97
N GLU A 241 -4.94 1.28 -21.79
CA GLU A 241 -5.40 0.50 -20.65
C GLU A 241 -4.34 0.43 -19.54
N THR A 242 -3.07 0.69 -19.87
CA THR A 242 -1.97 0.68 -18.90
C THR A 242 -2.10 1.81 -17.89
N LYS A 243 -2.10 1.43 -16.60
CA LYS A 243 -1.90 2.33 -15.47
C LYS A 243 -0.53 2.11 -14.86
N ILE A 244 0.15 3.20 -14.50
CA ILE A 244 1.46 3.17 -13.84
C ILE A 244 1.26 3.48 -12.37
N PHE A 245 1.44 2.48 -11.49
CA PHE A 245 1.40 2.65 -10.05
C PHE A 245 2.80 3.00 -9.53
N TYR A 246 2.95 4.20 -8.99
CA TYR A 246 4.15 4.59 -8.25
C TYR A 246 3.92 4.40 -6.76
N LEU A 247 4.53 3.37 -6.20
CA LEU A 247 4.29 2.90 -4.84
C LEU A 247 5.40 3.34 -3.90
N THR A 248 5.05 4.03 -2.84
CA THR A 248 6.00 4.50 -1.82
C THR A 248 5.34 4.65 -0.46
N ALA A 249 6.05 4.24 0.60
CA ALA A 249 5.56 4.33 1.98
C ALA A 249 5.65 5.74 2.59
N LYS A 250 6.30 6.70 1.91
CA LYS A 250 6.66 8.00 2.49
C LYS A 250 6.09 9.18 1.73
N THR A 251 5.70 10.22 2.46
CA THR A 251 5.24 11.50 1.90
C THR A 251 6.29 12.10 0.97
N SER A 252 7.57 12.12 1.37
CA SER A 252 8.68 12.62 0.53
C SER A 252 8.89 11.83 -0.77
N GLY A 253 8.56 10.54 -0.80
CA GLY A 253 8.58 9.72 -2.01
C GLY A 253 7.44 10.09 -2.96
N LYS A 254 6.24 10.33 -2.43
CA LYS A 254 5.09 10.82 -3.21
C LYS A 254 5.39 12.19 -3.83
N GLU A 255 5.94 13.11 -3.03
CA GLU A 255 6.34 14.44 -3.48
C GLU A 255 7.43 14.39 -4.58
N ALA A 256 8.40 13.50 -4.43
CA ALA A 256 9.44 13.31 -5.46
C ALA A 256 8.87 12.80 -6.79
N ALA A 257 7.88 11.88 -6.75
CA ALA A 257 7.19 11.38 -7.93
C ALA A 257 6.33 12.47 -8.58
N TYR A 258 5.57 13.18 -7.78
CA TYR A 258 4.78 14.34 -8.22
C TYR A 258 5.64 15.38 -8.93
N ASN A 259 6.73 15.84 -8.29
CA ASN A 259 7.65 16.82 -8.87
C ASN A 259 8.33 16.33 -10.16
N ALA A 260 8.59 15.02 -10.27
CA ALA A 260 9.14 14.44 -11.49
C ALA A 260 8.12 14.50 -12.65
N ILE A 261 6.85 14.24 -12.38
CA ILE A 261 5.77 14.35 -13.38
C ILE A 261 5.58 15.80 -13.80
N GLU A 262 5.53 16.74 -12.86
CA GLU A 262 5.40 18.16 -13.13
C GLU A 262 6.56 18.69 -14.01
N LEU A 263 7.78 18.19 -13.78
CA LEU A 263 8.92 18.53 -14.63
C LEU A 263 8.75 18.03 -16.07
N LEU A 264 8.14 16.85 -16.26
CA LEU A 264 7.83 16.33 -17.60
C LEU A 264 6.68 17.08 -18.25
N LYS A 265 5.65 17.46 -17.50
CA LYS A 265 4.54 18.31 -17.96
C LYS A 265 5.04 19.70 -18.39
N ALA A 266 6.00 20.26 -17.67
CA ALA A 266 6.63 21.53 -18.06
C ALA A 266 7.37 21.45 -19.42
N GLN A 267 7.69 20.24 -19.90
CA GLN A 267 8.23 19.99 -21.25
C GLN A 267 7.14 19.70 -22.30
N GLY A 268 5.87 19.79 -21.92
CA GLY A 268 4.74 19.62 -22.82
C GLY A 268 4.07 18.23 -22.75
N LEU A 269 4.41 17.39 -21.75
CA LEU A 269 3.69 16.14 -21.55
C LEU A 269 2.25 16.40 -21.09
N GLU A 270 1.30 15.84 -21.82
CA GLU A 270 -0.12 15.78 -21.44
C GLU A 270 -0.42 14.41 -20.82
N LEU A 271 -0.60 14.38 -19.50
CA LEU A 271 -0.79 13.13 -18.76
C LEU A 271 -1.62 13.42 -17.50
N ASN A 272 -2.59 12.54 -17.21
CA ASN A 272 -3.35 12.62 -15.97
C ASN A 272 -2.65 11.84 -14.86
N ASP A 273 -2.35 12.51 -13.76
CA ASP A 273 -1.80 11.88 -12.57
C ASP A 273 -2.57 12.22 -11.30
N ILE A 274 -2.52 11.31 -10.34
CA ILE A 274 -3.21 11.44 -9.06
C ILE A 274 -2.34 10.96 -7.91
N VAL A 275 -2.41 11.68 -6.79
CA VAL A 275 -1.79 11.29 -5.52
C VAL A 275 -2.87 10.81 -4.56
N ILE A 276 -2.96 9.50 -4.35
CA ILE A 276 -3.92 8.92 -3.40
C ILE A 276 -3.49 9.20 -1.96
N THR A 277 -4.39 9.81 -1.22
CA THR A 277 -4.19 10.19 0.18
C THR A 277 -4.95 9.23 1.09
N ALA A 278 -4.38 8.89 2.24
CA ALA A 278 -5.05 8.03 3.20
C ALA A 278 -6.33 8.68 3.74
N LYS A 279 -7.38 7.88 3.92
CA LYS A 279 -8.72 8.33 4.33
C LYS A 279 -8.73 9.21 5.57
N ASP A 280 -7.92 8.89 6.57
CA ASP A 280 -7.80 9.66 7.82
C ASP A 280 -7.25 11.08 7.63
N LYS A 281 -6.48 11.30 6.55
CA LYS A 281 -5.91 12.60 6.18
C LYS A 281 -6.86 13.43 5.33
N VAL A 282 -7.55 12.81 4.35
CA VAL A 282 -8.40 13.52 3.37
C VAL A 282 -9.85 13.70 3.82
N CYS A 283 -10.35 12.87 4.74
CA CYS A 283 -11.74 12.87 5.17
C CYS A 283 -12.15 14.16 5.89
N PHE A 284 -13.22 14.79 5.43
CA PHE A 284 -13.79 16.00 6.06
C PHE A 284 -14.59 15.72 7.34
N CYS A 285 -15.09 14.49 7.50
CA CYS A 285 -15.92 14.06 8.62
C CYS A 285 -15.16 13.08 9.52
N LYS A 286 -14.13 13.58 10.22
CA LYS A 286 -13.31 12.73 11.09
C LYS A 286 -14.13 12.18 12.26
N GLY A 287 -14.21 10.84 12.33
CA GLY A 287 -14.92 10.13 13.40
C GLY A 287 -16.40 9.84 13.13
N CYS A 288 -16.96 10.25 11.98
CA CYS A 288 -18.29 9.82 11.55
C CYS A 288 -18.21 8.45 10.86
N ALA A 289 -19.28 7.69 10.93
CA ALA A 289 -19.44 6.53 10.06
C ALA A 289 -19.70 6.96 8.60
N CYS A 290 -19.21 6.17 7.64
CA CYS A 290 -19.40 6.46 6.21
C CYS A 290 -20.79 5.97 5.77
N ASN A 291 -21.81 6.70 6.16
CA ASN A 291 -23.21 6.47 5.79
C ASN A 291 -23.95 7.81 5.64
N PRO A 292 -25.12 7.87 4.97
CA PRO A 292 -25.82 9.12 4.70
C PRO A 292 -26.41 9.80 5.92
N ASP A 293 -26.59 9.08 7.03
CA ASP A 293 -27.18 9.62 8.25
C ASP A 293 -26.16 10.43 9.08
N GLU A 294 -24.89 10.06 9.02
CA GLU A 294 -23.82 10.66 9.80
C GLU A 294 -22.86 11.53 8.96
N CYS A 295 -22.67 11.20 7.69
CA CYS A 295 -21.73 11.89 6.81
C CYS A 295 -22.45 12.62 5.66
N PRO A 296 -22.48 13.96 5.66
CA PRO A 296 -23.14 14.73 4.59
C PRO A 296 -22.48 14.51 3.23
N TYR A 297 -21.19 14.18 3.17
CA TYR A 297 -20.44 13.94 1.95
C TYR A 297 -20.68 12.53 1.38
N ALA A 298 -21.23 11.62 2.16
CA ALA A 298 -21.68 10.30 1.70
C ALA A 298 -23.05 10.38 1.01
N LYS A 299 -23.87 11.37 1.40
CA LYS A 299 -25.25 11.53 0.94
C LYS A 299 -25.31 12.00 -0.52
N GLY A 300 -25.99 11.22 -1.35
CA GLY A 300 -26.18 11.52 -2.78
C GLY A 300 -24.88 11.50 -3.58
N TYR A 301 -23.86 10.82 -3.12
CA TYR A 301 -22.55 10.77 -3.77
C TYR A 301 -22.65 10.30 -5.22
N TYR A 302 -23.33 9.16 -5.46
CA TYR A 302 -23.45 8.59 -6.79
C TYR A 302 -24.32 9.42 -7.76
N ASN A 303 -25.18 10.29 -7.23
CA ASN A 303 -25.96 11.22 -8.05
C ASN A 303 -25.12 12.40 -8.58
N LYS A 304 -23.98 12.71 -7.92
CA LYS A 304 -23.14 13.87 -8.21
C LYS A 304 -21.86 13.48 -8.98
N ILE A 305 -21.32 12.29 -8.71
CA ILE A 305 -19.96 11.93 -9.09
C ILE A 305 -19.69 12.01 -10.60
N GLN A 306 -20.63 11.60 -11.46
CA GLN A 306 -20.47 11.63 -12.91
C GLN A 306 -20.20 13.06 -13.42
N GLY A 307 -20.99 14.04 -12.94
CA GLY A 307 -20.81 15.45 -13.30
C GLY A 307 -19.47 16.02 -12.80
N VAL A 308 -19.07 15.62 -11.59
CA VAL A 308 -17.80 16.04 -11.00
C VAL A 308 -16.60 15.44 -11.75
N LEU A 309 -16.66 14.17 -12.13
CA LEU A 309 -15.61 13.52 -12.94
C LEU A 309 -15.47 14.23 -14.31
N ASN A 310 -16.59 14.50 -14.99
CA ASN A 310 -16.58 15.27 -16.25
C ASN A 310 -15.89 16.60 -16.08
N TYR A 311 -16.28 17.40 -15.09
CA TYR A 311 -15.70 18.70 -14.82
C TYR A 311 -14.19 18.60 -14.54
N SER A 312 -13.81 17.65 -13.68
CA SER A 312 -12.41 17.47 -13.25
C SER A 312 -11.50 17.11 -14.42
N LEU A 313 -11.89 16.13 -15.24
CA LEU A 313 -11.11 15.67 -16.40
C LEU A 313 -11.04 16.68 -17.55
N MET A 314 -11.97 17.64 -17.61
CA MET A 314 -11.93 18.72 -18.60
C MET A 314 -11.03 19.87 -18.17
N ASN A 315 -10.81 20.10 -16.87
CA ASN A 315 -10.18 21.29 -16.35
C ASN A 315 -8.81 21.03 -15.69
N TYR A 316 -8.52 19.80 -15.30
CA TYR A 316 -7.30 19.44 -14.58
C TYR A 316 -6.64 18.20 -15.21
N THR A 317 -5.33 18.13 -15.08
CA THR A 317 -4.52 16.94 -15.44
C THR A 317 -3.71 16.41 -14.26
N THR A 318 -3.62 17.18 -13.16
CA THR A 318 -2.94 16.81 -11.91
C THR A 318 -3.95 16.86 -10.78
N PHE A 319 -4.00 15.79 -10.00
CA PHE A 319 -4.95 15.61 -8.91
C PHE A 319 -4.20 15.30 -7.61
N ASP A 320 -3.72 16.37 -6.99
CA ASP A 320 -3.10 16.33 -5.66
C ASP A 320 -4.14 16.53 -4.55
N LEU A 321 -3.68 16.52 -3.30
CA LEU A 321 -4.55 16.66 -2.13
C LEU A 321 -5.34 17.99 -2.14
N GLU A 322 -4.72 19.08 -2.57
CA GLU A 322 -5.35 20.40 -2.61
C GLU A 322 -6.48 20.43 -3.64
N THR A 323 -6.20 20.00 -4.87
CA THR A 323 -7.16 19.92 -5.97
C THR A 323 -8.34 19.00 -5.63
N ILE A 324 -8.07 17.81 -5.07
CA ILE A 324 -9.10 16.85 -4.66
C ILE A 324 -10.00 17.44 -3.57
N THR A 325 -9.43 18.05 -2.54
CA THR A 325 -10.20 18.58 -1.42
C THR A 325 -11.01 19.82 -1.81
N GLU A 326 -10.50 20.67 -2.69
CA GLU A 326 -11.20 21.83 -3.23
C GLU A 326 -12.45 21.40 -4.02
N ILE A 327 -12.27 20.53 -5.03
CA ILE A 327 -13.37 20.02 -5.87
C ILE A 327 -14.41 19.26 -5.02
N ALA A 328 -13.95 18.39 -4.12
CA ALA A 328 -14.85 17.60 -3.28
C ALA A 328 -15.68 18.47 -2.33
N LYS A 329 -15.10 19.54 -1.79
CA LYS A 329 -15.78 20.47 -0.91
C LYS A 329 -16.84 21.32 -1.64
N GLU A 330 -16.49 21.82 -2.84
CA GLU A 330 -17.42 22.61 -3.67
C GLU A 330 -18.65 21.80 -4.11
N ASN A 331 -18.46 20.50 -4.34
CA ASN A 331 -19.53 19.60 -4.80
C ASN A 331 -20.20 18.80 -3.66
N GLU A 332 -19.76 18.98 -2.42
CA GLU A 332 -20.25 18.25 -1.24
C GLU A 332 -20.22 16.73 -1.45
N ILE A 333 -19.08 16.20 -1.88
CA ILE A 333 -18.84 14.75 -2.08
C ILE A 333 -17.69 14.25 -1.20
N CYS A 334 -17.64 12.93 -0.97
CA CYS A 334 -16.55 12.30 -0.22
C CYS A 334 -15.23 12.42 -0.99
N PRO A 335 -14.21 13.12 -0.45
CA PRO A 335 -12.93 13.29 -1.16
C PRO A 335 -12.18 11.96 -1.34
N PHE A 336 -12.29 11.03 -0.39
CA PHE A 336 -11.63 9.72 -0.47
C PHE A 336 -12.21 8.84 -1.59
N GLU A 337 -13.52 8.71 -1.68
CA GLU A 337 -14.14 7.95 -2.79
C GLU A 337 -13.95 8.66 -4.13
N PHE A 338 -13.95 10.00 -4.13
CA PHE A 338 -13.70 10.79 -5.33
C PHE A 338 -12.29 10.55 -5.89
N GLU A 339 -11.24 10.56 -5.05
CA GLU A 339 -9.88 10.26 -5.55
C GLU A 339 -9.78 8.82 -6.09
N LEU A 340 -10.47 7.86 -5.48
CA LEU A 340 -10.50 6.49 -5.97
C LEU A 340 -11.26 6.34 -7.29
N ASP A 341 -12.41 7.02 -7.47
CA ASP A 341 -13.16 6.99 -8.73
C ASP A 341 -12.39 7.72 -9.84
N LEU A 342 -11.81 8.88 -9.55
CA LEU A 342 -11.03 9.67 -10.49
C LEU A 342 -9.75 8.95 -10.95
N SER A 343 -9.15 8.14 -10.07
CA SER A 343 -7.94 7.37 -10.38
C SER A 343 -8.11 6.44 -11.57
N LEU A 344 -9.34 5.95 -11.84
CA LEU A 344 -9.66 5.11 -13.00
C LEU A 344 -9.35 5.80 -14.34
N PHE A 345 -9.34 7.13 -14.36
CA PHE A 345 -9.10 7.96 -15.54
C PHE A 345 -7.72 8.61 -15.54
N CYS A 346 -6.87 8.29 -14.57
CA CYS A 346 -5.49 8.74 -14.51
C CYS A 346 -4.53 7.71 -15.11
N ASP A 347 -3.41 8.18 -15.66
CA ASP A 347 -2.37 7.35 -16.27
C ASP A 347 -1.33 6.92 -15.23
N VAL A 348 -1.00 7.82 -14.29
CA VAL A 348 -0.07 7.58 -13.18
C VAL A 348 -0.79 7.74 -11.86
N ILE A 349 -0.68 6.74 -10.99
CA ILE A 349 -1.29 6.67 -9.67
C ILE A 349 -0.18 6.59 -8.63
N ILE A 350 0.03 7.66 -7.87
CA ILE A 350 1.02 7.72 -6.79
C ILE A 350 0.33 7.36 -5.48
N CYS A 351 0.72 6.25 -4.85
CA CYS A 351 0.03 5.76 -3.66
C CYS A 351 0.96 4.99 -2.69
N ASP A 352 0.43 4.61 -1.53
CA ASP A 352 1.12 3.72 -0.57
C ASP A 352 1.09 2.26 -1.05
N TYR A 353 2.04 1.43 -0.55
CA TYR A 353 2.11 0.00 -0.83
C TYR A 353 0.81 -0.75 -0.50
N ASN A 354 0.06 -0.29 0.52
CA ASN A 354 -1.18 -0.92 0.95
C ASN A 354 -2.18 -1.02 -0.20
N TYR A 355 -2.24 -0.02 -1.07
CA TYR A 355 -3.19 0.00 -2.19
C TYR A 355 -2.97 -1.11 -3.24
N MET A 356 -1.81 -1.77 -3.22
CA MET A 356 -1.52 -2.90 -4.11
C MET A 356 -1.30 -4.23 -3.36
N PHE A 357 -0.65 -4.20 -2.18
CA PHE A 357 -0.15 -5.42 -1.53
C PHE A 357 -0.93 -5.84 -0.29
N ASP A 358 -1.75 -4.97 0.30
CA ASP A 358 -2.54 -5.30 1.49
C ASP A 358 -3.74 -6.18 1.10
N PRO A 359 -3.93 -7.37 1.72
CA PRO A 359 -5.00 -8.28 1.35
C PRO A 359 -6.41 -7.77 1.65
N ILE A 360 -6.54 -6.71 2.43
CA ILE A 360 -7.82 -6.13 2.86
C ILE A 360 -8.10 -4.79 2.19
N SER A 361 -7.06 -3.93 2.10
CA SER A 361 -7.18 -2.53 1.69
C SER A 361 -6.73 -2.26 0.24
N TYR A 362 -6.34 -3.30 -0.53
CA TYR A 362 -5.92 -3.11 -1.92
C TYR A 362 -7.05 -2.55 -2.82
N MET A 363 -6.66 -1.89 -3.88
CA MET A 363 -7.60 -1.31 -4.85
C MET A 363 -8.24 -2.39 -5.72
N LYS A 364 -9.31 -3.02 -5.22
CA LYS A 364 -10.05 -4.10 -5.91
C LYS A 364 -10.44 -3.75 -7.33
N ARG A 365 -10.84 -2.49 -7.57
CA ARG A 365 -11.24 -1.98 -8.88
C ARG A 365 -10.18 -2.15 -9.98
N TYR A 366 -8.91 -2.43 -9.61
CA TYR A 366 -7.81 -2.67 -10.54
C TYR A 366 -7.31 -4.11 -10.55
N PHE A 367 -7.43 -4.81 -9.42
CA PHE A 367 -6.74 -6.09 -9.23
C PHE A 367 -7.69 -7.30 -9.11
N ASP A 368 -9.00 -7.10 -8.96
CA ASP A 368 -10.00 -8.19 -8.94
C ASP A 368 -10.43 -8.61 -10.36
N GLU A 369 -10.18 -7.76 -11.36
CA GLU A 369 -10.42 -8.06 -12.78
C GLU A 369 -9.08 -8.35 -13.50
N ASP A 370 -8.90 -7.87 -14.73
CA ASP A 370 -7.67 -8.04 -15.51
C ASP A 370 -6.66 -6.93 -15.22
N ALA A 371 -5.67 -7.22 -14.37
CA ALA A 371 -4.57 -6.33 -14.07
C ALA A 371 -3.34 -6.50 -15.00
N SER A 372 -3.41 -7.39 -16.01
CA SER A 372 -2.28 -7.77 -16.87
C SER A 372 -1.70 -6.63 -17.72
N HIS A 373 -2.39 -5.50 -17.79
CA HIS A 373 -1.93 -4.28 -18.47
C HIS A 373 -1.17 -3.32 -17.56
N HIS A 374 -1.30 -3.45 -16.23
CA HIS A 374 -0.78 -2.47 -15.29
C HIS A 374 0.71 -2.63 -15.04
N LEU A 375 1.36 -1.54 -14.68
CA LEU A 375 2.78 -1.43 -14.39
C LEU A 375 2.99 -0.89 -12.97
N ALA A 376 4.01 -1.37 -12.26
CA ALA A 376 4.36 -0.91 -10.93
C ALA A 376 5.81 -0.44 -10.79
N LEU A 377 6.00 0.67 -10.10
CA LEU A 377 7.27 1.22 -9.64
C LEU A 377 7.24 1.20 -8.11
N VAL A 378 8.05 0.33 -7.50
CA VAL A 378 8.12 0.18 -6.04
C VAL A 378 9.36 0.89 -5.54
N ASP A 379 9.18 2.12 -5.08
CA ASP A 379 10.26 2.96 -4.53
C ASP A 379 10.54 2.59 -3.08
N GLU A 380 11.81 2.70 -2.67
CA GLU A 380 12.32 2.27 -1.37
C GLU A 380 11.85 0.84 -1.02
N ALA A 381 11.95 -0.07 -1.99
CA ALA A 381 11.41 -1.43 -1.95
C ALA A 381 11.86 -2.27 -0.74
N HIS A 382 13.00 -1.90 -0.10
CA HIS A 382 13.46 -2.54 1.14
C HIS A 382 12.43 -2.44 2.28
N ASN A 383 11.61 -1.37 2.30
CA ASN A 383 10.56 -1.18 3.30
C ASN A 383 9.35 -2.12 3.09
N LEU A 384 9.15 -2.59 1.86
CA LEU A 384 8.02 -3.48 1.57
C LEU A 384 8.12 -4.82 2.31
N ILE A 385 9.31 -5.27 2.72
CA ILE A 385 9.50 -6.55 3.43
C ILE A 385 8.76 -6.52 4.78
N ASP A 386 9.07 -5.55 5.63
CA ASP A 386 8.46 -5.45 6.94
C ASP A 386 6.99 -5.00 6.83
N ARG A 387 6.71 -4.03 5.95
CA ARG A 387 5.33 -3.57 5.67
C ARG A 387 4.42 -4.71 5.21
N SER A 388 4.91 -5.60 4.36
CA SER A 388 4.11 -6.74 3.91
C SER A 388 3.88 -7.78 5.02
N ARG A 389 4.88 -8.03 5.87
CA ARG A 389 4.66 -8.88 7.06
C ARG A 389 3.59 -8.29 7.97
N ASP A 390 3.62 -6.97 8.20
CA ASP A 390 2.60 -6.28 8.99
C ASP A 390 1.21 -6.35 8.35
N MET A 391 1.09 -6.12 7.03
CA MET A 391 -0.18 -6.23 6.29
C MET A 391 -0.83 -7.61 6.39
N TYR A 392 -0.01 -8.66 6.52
CA TYR A 392 -0.46 -10.04 6.66
C TYR A 392 -0.46 -10.55 8.10
N SER A 393 -0.28 -9.68 9.09
CA SER A 393 -0.31 -9.99 10.53
C SER A 393 -1.42 -9.23 11.22
N SER A 394 -2.00 -9.80 12.28
CA SER A 394 -3.03 -9.11 13.07
C SER A 394 -2.99 -9.52 14.54
N THR A 395 -3.63 -8.72 15.38
CA THR A 395 -3.66 -8.91 16.84
C THR A 395 -5.05 -8.67 17.39
N ILE A 396 -5.55 -9.57 18.23
CA ILE A 396 -6.73 -9.34 19.06
C ILE A 396 -6.27 -9.03 20.48
N SER A 397 -6.55 -7.84 20.97
CA SER A 397 -6.19 -7.39 22.31
C SER A 397 -7.30 -7.67 23.32
N TYR A 398 -6.94 -8.27 24.46
CA TYR A 398 -7.87 -8.43 25.58
C TYR A 398 -8.30 -7.07 26.18
N GLN A 399 -7.41 -6.08 26.16
CA GLN A 399 -7.76 -4.73 26.63
C GLN A 399 -8.85 -4.09 25.75
N SER A 400 -8.69 -4.16 24.40
CA SER A 400 -9.71 -3.69 23.46
C SER A 400 -11.05 -4.41 23.65
N PHE A 401 -10.99 -5.73 23.91
CA PHE A 401 -12.17 -6.50 24.27
C PHE A 401 -12.85 -5.98 25.56
N LEU A 402 -12.08 -5.67 26.62
CA LEU A 402 -12.63 -5.13 27.87
C LEU A 402 -13.30 -3.77 27.67
N ASP A 403 -12.69 -2.90 26.88
CA ASP A 403 -13.22 -1.58 26.58
C ASP A 403 -14.52 -1.68 25.77
N ALA A 404 -14.57 -2.52 24.73
CA ALA A 404 -15.77 -2.85 23.98
C ALA A 404 -16.89 -3.41 24.90
N ARG A 405 -16.55 -4.38 25.75
CA ARG A 405 -17.51 -4.97 26.69
C ARG A 405 -18.07 -3.95 27.71
N LYS A 406 -17.21 -3.03 28.16
CA LYS A 406 -17.59 -1.95 29.09
C LYS A 406 -18.52 -0.96 28.43
N SER A 407 -18.28 -0.57 27.19
CA SER A 407 -19.08 0.40 26.44
C SER A 407 -20.53 -0.07 26.27
N VAL A 408 -20.73 -1.39 26.04
CA VAL A 408 -22.07 -1.99 25.82
C VAL A 408 -22.68 -2.66 27.07
N ARG A 409 -22.20 -2.38 28.28
CA ARG A 409 -22.68 -3.01 29.52
C ARG A 409 -24.18 -2.86 29.75
N HIS A 410 -24.77 -1.76 29.30
CA HIS A 410 -26.19 -1.45 29.43
C HIS A 410 -27.04 -1.86 28.23
N SER A 411 -26.43 -2.35 27.15
CA SER A 411 -27.15 -2.89 26.01
C SER A 411 -28.15 -3.98 26.43
N LYS A 412 -29.32 -4.02 25.80
CA LYS A 412 -30.32 -5.05 26.01
C LYS A 412 -30.19 -6.20 25.01
N HIS A 413 -29.27 -6.10 24.04
CA HIS A 413 -29.10 -7.05 22.97
C HIS A 413 -28.54 -8.40 23.50
N VAL A 414 -29.40 -9.42 23.59
CA VAL A 414 -29.06 -10.72 24.20
C VAL A 414 -27.97 -11.46 23.42
N ARG A 415 -28.00 -11.40 22.07
CA ARG A 415 -27.02 -12.08 21.21
C ARG A 415 -25.64 -11.48 21.40
N LEU A 416 -25.52 -10.13 21.51
CA LEU A 416 -24.26 -9.44 21.79
C LEU A 416 -23.66 -9.86 23.15
N LYS A 417 -24.48 -9.84 24.20
CA LYS A 417 -24.03 -10.30 25.53
C LYS A 417 -23.50 -11.72 25.51
N ARG A 418 -24.14 -12.60 24.75
CA ARG A 418 -23.72 -14.01 24.59
C ARG A 418 -22.41 -14.10 23.79
N ALA A 419 -22.24 -13.30 22.73
CA ALA A 419 -21.02 -13.26 21.93
C ALA A 419 -19.83 -12.78 22.78
N LEU A 420 -19.99 -11.70 23.53
CA LEU A 420 -18.97 -11.17 24.46
C LEU A 420 -18.65 -12.16 25.59
N ALA A 421 -19.64 -12.92 26.08
CA ALA A 421 -19.41 -13.94 27.10
C ALA A 421 -18.60 -15.14 26.53
N LYS A 422 -18.86 -15.54 25.27
CA LYS A 422 -18.07 -16.57 24.59
C LYS A 422 -16.62 -16.11 24.36
N LEU A 423 -16.40 -14.86 23.92
CA LEU A 423 -15.06 -14.30 23.79
C LEU A 423 -14.31 -14.28 25.12
N LYS A 424 -14.97 -13.86 26.22
CA LYS A 424 -14.37 -13.91 27.56
C LYS A 424 -13.91 -15.30 27.92
N LYS A 425 -14.79 -16.30 27.72
CA LYS A 425 -14.49 -17.69 27.98
C LYS A 425 -13.34 -18.22 27.12
N LEU A 426 -13.27 -17.81 25.86
CA LEU A 426 -12.17 -18.14 24.95
C LEU A 426 -10.84 -17.62 25.49
N PHE A 427 -10.77 -16.34 25.88
CA PHE A 427 -9.56 -15.78 26.49
C PHE A 427 -9.16 -16.53 27.76
N ASP A 428 -10.13 -16.83 28.65
CA ASP A 428 -9.87 -17.57 29.88
C ASP A 428 -9.32 -18.99 29.59
N ASN A 429 -9.92 -19.70 28.62
CA ASN A 429 -9.49 -21.06 28.24
C ASN A 429 -8.07 -21.04 27.64
N LEU A 430 -7.78 -20.05 26.75
CA LEU A 430 -6.49 -19.96 26.09
C LEU A 430 -5.34 -19.58 27.04
N THR A 431 -5.64 -18.92 28.15
CA THR A 431 -4.63 -18.44 29.10
C THR A 431 -4.54 -19.25 30.38
N GLU A 432 -5.41 -20.27 30.55
CA GLU A 432 -5.44 -21.09 31.76
C GLU A 432 -4.09 -21.75 32.04
N GLY A 433 -3.51 -21.46 33.19
CA GLY A 433 -2.22 -22.03 33.62
C GLY A 433 -0.98 -21.51 32.96
N LEU A 434 -1.10 -20.44 32.13
CA LEU A 434 0.06 -19.83 31.48
C LEU A 434 0.68 -18.73 32.38
N GLU A 435 2.00 -18.72 32.44
CA GLU A 435 2.78 -17.64 33.04
C GLU A 435 3.00 -16.49 32.03
N PRO A 436 3.32 -15.26 32.48
CA PRO A 436 3.66 -14.16 31.57
C PRO A 436 4.78 -14.53 30.59
N GLY A 437 4.59 -14.25 29.30
CA GLY A 437 5.51 -14.59 28.21
C GLY A 437 4.77 -14.92 26.91
N GLN A 438 5.54 -15.33 25.89
CA GLN A 438 5.02 -15.70 24.60
C GLN A 438 4.81 -17.22 24.51
N HIS A 439 3.59 -17.64 24.18
CA HIS A 439 3.21 -19.05 24.08
C HIS A 439 2.66 -19.36 22.70
N ILE A 440 3.40 -20.15 21.92
CA ILE A 440 2.98 -20.56 20.57
C ILE A 440 1.85 -21.60 20.71
N LEU A 441 0.83 -21.46 19.87
CA LEU A 441 -0.20 -22.46 19.66
C LEU A 441 0.21 -23.34 18.48
N ASP A 442 0.21 -24.66 18.68
CA ASP A 442 0.68 -25.62 17.66
C ASP A 442 -0.21 -25.62 16.40
N ASP A 443 -1.51 -25.39 16.59
CA ASP A 443 -2.51 -25.33 15.52
C ASP A 443 -3.43 -24.11 15.70
N TYR A 444 -4.19 -23.78 14.66
CA TYR A 444 -5.27 -22.79 14.75
C TYR A 444 -6.49 -23.42 15.42
N PRO A 445 -6.90 -22.99 16.65
CA PRO A 445 -7.97 -23.65 17.38
C PRO A 445 -9.34 -23.47 16.71
N ASP A 446 -10.10 -24.56 16.51
CA ASP A 446 -11.48 -24.51 16.00
C ASP A 446 -12.41 -23.65 16.86
N GLU A 447 -12.18 -23.62 18.18
CA GLU A 447 -12.93 -22.77 19.11
C GLU A 447 -12.68 -21.30 18.81
N LEU A 448 -11.43 -20.90 18.51
CA LEU A 448 -11.08 -19.52 18.13
C LEU A 448 -11.87 -19.12 16.88
N TYR A 449 -11.80 -19.92 15.82
CA TYR A 449 -12.54 -19.66 14.58
C TYR A 449 -14.04 -19.48 14.82
N SER A 450 -14.66 -20.43 15.51
CA SER A 450 -16.12 -20.43 15.71
C SER A 450 -16.61 -19.28 16.59
N VAL A 451 -15.83 -18.89 17.60
CA VAL A 451 -16.18 -17.77 18.51
C VAL A 451 -16.02 -16.43 17.82
N LEU A 452 -14.93 -16.24 17.05
CA LEU A 452 -14.71 -15.02 16.29
C LEU A 452 -15.79 -14.83 15.22
N ASN A 453 -16.10 -15.88 14.46
CA ASN A 453 -17.16 -15.82 13.45
C ASN A 453 -18.52 -15.45 14.07
N TYR A 454 -18.89 -16.08 15.19
CA TYR A 454 -20.14 -15.78 15.89
C TYR A 454 -20.21 -14.31 16.37
N PHE A 455 -19.09 -13.76 16.86
CA PHE A 455 -19.00 -12.36 17.25
C PHE A 455 -19.14 -11.42 16.04
N ILE A 456 -18.41 -11.70 14.96
CA ILE A 456 -18.48 -10.95 13.71
C ILE A 456 -19.91 -10.88 13.18
N GLU A 457 -20.59 -12.04 13.01
CA GLU A 457 -21.98 -12.10 12.56
C GLU A 457 -22.92 -11.32 13.47
N THR A 458 -22.67 -11.36 14.79
CA THR A 458 -23.49 -10.60 15.76
C THR A 458 -23.30 -9.09 15.60
N CYS A 459 -22.07 -8.61 15.46
CA CYS A 459 -21.80 -7.20 15.27
C CYS A 459 -22.33 -6.68 13.93
N GLN A 460 -22.25 -7.51 12.90
CA GLN A 460 -22.82 -7.20 11.58
C GLN A 460 -24.34 -7.02 11.63
N ASP A 461 -25.02 -7.93 12.34
CA ASP A 461 -26.47 -7.87 12.54
C ASP A 461 -26.88 -6.60 13.30
N ILE A 462 -26.11 -6.21 14.34
CA ILE A 462 -26.31 -4.98 15.11
C ILE A 462 -26.06 -3.73 14.25
N ASN A 463 -24.93 -3.68 13.58
CA ASN A 463 -24.56 -2.53 12.75
C ASN A 463 -25.63 -2.22 11.69
N LYS A 464 -26.29 -3.25 11.22
CA LYS A 464 -27.33 -3.16 10.21
C LYS A 464 -28.71 -2.79 10.75
N ASN A 465 -29.15 -3.44 11.84
CA ASN A 465 -30.52 -3.34 12.31
C ASN A 465 -30.72 -2.41 13.52
N GLU A 466 -29.65 -2.19 14.29
CA GLU A 466 -29.65 -1.47 15.56
C GLU A 466 -28.37 -0.62 15.70
N HIS A 467 -28.00 0.14 14.66
CA HIS A 467 -26.73 0.86 14.55
C HIS A 467 -26.37 1.70 15.79
N GLN A 468 -27.37 2.25 16.50
CA GLN A 468 -27.17 3.01 17.74
C GLN A 468 -26.55 2.19 18.89
N GLU A 469 -26.61 0.87 18.83
CA GLU A 469 -25.97 -0.03 19.80
C GLU A 469 -24.48 -0.30 19.46
N MET A 470 -24.01 0.11 18.27
CA MET A 470 -22.61 -0.03 17.85
C MET A 470 -21.79 1.17 18.37
N THR A 471 -21.31 1.05 19.61
CA THR A 471 -20.42 2.05 20.18
C THR A 471 -19.08 2.10 19.45
N LYS A 472 -18.33 3.19 19.60
CA LYS A 472 -17.02 3.33 18.97
C LYS A 472 -16.06 2.21 19.39
N GLU A 473 -15.99 1.92 20.68
CA GLU A 473 -15.11 0.88 21.23
C GLU A 473 -15.52 -0.53 20.75
N LEU A 474 -16.81 -0.78 20.56
CA LEU A 474 -17.29 -2.03 19.99
C LEU A 474 -16.95 -2.11 18.50
N LEU A 475 -17.09 -1.02 17.77
CA LEU A 475 -16.76 -0.95 16.35
C LEU A 475 -15.25 -1.17 16.14
N ASP A 476 -14.41 -0.49 16.90
CA ASP A 476 -12.96 -0.62 16.81
C ASP A 476 -12.54 -2.08 17.08
N PHE A 477 -13.05 -2.68 18.15
CA PHE A 477 -12.78 -4.08 18.46
C PHE A 477 -13.35 -5.05 17.41
N TYR A 478 -14.52 -4.76 16.84
CA TYR A 478 -15.07 -5.54 15.73
C TYR A 478 -14.17 -5.48 14.49
N LEU A 479 -13.60 -4.33 14.18
CA LEU A 479 -12.69 -4.19 13.05
C LEU A 479 -11.41 -5.00 13.26
N ASP A 480 -10.81 -4.95 14.46
CA ASP A 480 -9.65 -5.77 14.82
C ASP A 480 -9.93 -7.28 14.67
N VAL A 481 -11.06 -7.73 15.22
CA VAL A 481 -11.47 -9.15 15.14
C VAL A 481 -11.75 -9.56 13.69
N ASN A 482 -12.40 -8.72 12.90
CA ASN A 482 -12.73 -9.01 11.52
C ASN A 482 -11.47 -9.03 10.62
N GLU A 483 -10.50 -8.17 10.89
CA GLU A 483 -9.19 -8.20 10.24
C GLU A 483 -8.45 -9.49 10.56
N PHE A 484 -8.33 -9.83 11.85
CA PHE A 484 -7.70 -11.07 12.30
C PHE A 484 -8.37 -12.31 11.66
N PHE A 485 -9.69 -12.34 11.64
CA PHE A 485 -10.46 -13.44 11.05
C PHE A 485 -10.20 -13.59 9.56
N LYS A 486 -10.15 -12.48 8.79
CA LYS A 486 -9.83 -12.50 7.36
C LYS A 486 -8.40 -12.97 7.10
N LEU A 487 -7.44 -12.53 7.92
CA LEU A 487 -6.04 -12.91 7.77
C LEU A 487 -5.80 -14.36 8.21
N SER A 488 -6.65 -14.92 9.07
CA SER A 488 -6.56 -16.34 9.44
C SER A 488 -6.78 -17.31 8.27
N ASP A 489 -7.40 -16.87 7.17
CA ASP A 489 -7.52 -17.66 5.94
C ASP A 489 -6.14 -17.94 5.29
N PHE A 490 -5.12 -17.15 5.62
CA PHE A 490 -3.74 -17.34 5.16
C PHE A 490 -2.90 -18.22 6.08
N TYR A 491 -3.44 -18.63 7.25
CA TYR A 491 -2.70 -19.43 8.22
C TYR A 491 -2.14 -20.72 7.60
N GLY A 492 -0.86 -20.97 7.84
CA GLY A 492 -0.14 -22.12 7.30
C GLY A 492 1.34 -22.04 7.66
N ASP A 493 2.21 -22.70 6.90
CA ASP A 493 3.63 -22.89 7.17
C ASP A 493 4.46 -21.58 7.28
N LYS A 494 3.89 -20.46 6.83
CA LYS A 494 4.50 -19.11 6.90
C LYS A 494 4.00 -18.28 8.07
N TYR A 495 3.23 -18.88 8.98
CA TYR A 495 2.62 -18.18 10.09
C TYR A 495 2.94 -18.87 11.42
N ILE A 496 2.92 -18.05 12.45
CA ILE A 496 2.75 -18.55 13.82
C ILE A 496 1.55 -17.85 14.46
N LEU A 497 0.82 -18.59 15.26
CA LEU A 497 -0.21 -18.09 16.16
C LEU A 497 0.34 -18.20 17.58
N TYR A 498 0.35 -17.10 18.33
CA TYR A 498 0.84 -17.12 19.68
C TYR A 498 0.07 -16.20 20.61
N LEU A 499 0.13 -16.49 21.90
CA LEU A 499 -0.38 -15.66 22.96
C LEU A 499 0.77 -14.86 23.56
N ASP A 500 0.64 -13.55 23.61
CA ASP A 500 1.54 -12.68 24.36
C ASP A 500 0.87 -12.34 25.70
N VAL A 501 1.21 -13.14 26.72
CA VAL A 501 0.63 -13.04 28.06
C VAL A 501 1.39 -12.00 28.86
N LEU A 502 0.70 -10.95 29.24
CA LEU A 502 1.19 -9.88 30.10
C LEU A 502 0.64 -10.05 31.53
N ALA A 503 1.17 -9.29 32.51
CA ALA A 503 0.74 -9.43 33.91
C ALA A 503 -0.78 -9.28 34.12
N GLU A 504 -1.44 -8.39 33.34
CA GLU A 504 -2.87 -8.09 33.48
C GLU A 504 -3.66 -8.16 32.16
N SER A 505 -3.03 -8.62 31.08
CA SER A 505 -3.64 -8.65 29.74
C SER A 505 -3.06 -9.78 28.89
N VAL A 506 -3.70 -10.09 27.77
CA VAL A 506 -3.20 -11.02 26.77
C VAL A 506 -3.53 -10.49 25.37
N ASN A 507 -2.62 -10.73 24.44
CA ASN A 507 -2.84 -10.51 23.02
C ASN A 507 -2.80 -11.85 22.30
N ILE A 508 -3.76 -12.08 21.40
CA ILE A 508 -3.72 -13.20 20.45
C ILE A 508 -3.11 -12.64 19.16
N ARG A 509 -1.91 -13.11 18.80
CA ARG A 509 -1.16 -12.60 17.66
C ARG A 509 -1.06 -13.64 16.55
N LEU A 510 -1.54 -13.30 15.36
CA LEU A 510 -1.28 -14.00 14.11
C LEU A 510 -0.13 -13.28 13.40
N LEU A 511 1.03 -13.91 13.35
CA LEU A 511 2.25 -13.32 12.79
C LEU A 511 2.64 -13.99 11.48
N CYS A 512 2.74 -13.21 10.42
CA CYS A 512 3.31 -13.62 9.14
C CYS A 512 4.84 -13.56 9.22
N LEU A 513 5.52 -14.69 9.05
CA LEU A 513 6.98 -14.80 9.08
C LEU A 513 7.62 -14.45 7.73
N ASP A 514 6.89 -14.73 6.63
CA ASP A 514 7.33 -14.46 5.26
C ASP A 514 6.16 -14.14 4.32
N ALA A 515 6.09 -12.91 3.85
CA ALA A 515 5.08 -12.43 2.92
C ALA A 515 5.50 -12.53 1.44
N SER A 516 6.69 -13.07 1.13
CA SER A 516 7.27 -13.08 -0.23
C SER A 516 6.35 -13.69 -1.28
N SER A 517 5.65 -14.79 -0.96
CA SER A 517 4.74 -15.46 -1.90
C SER A 517 3.49 -14.65 -2.21
N TYR A 518 3.03 -13.81 -1.27
CA TYR A 518 1.88 -12.93 -1.48
C TYR A 518 2.27 -11.75 -2.37
N ILE A 519 3.44 -11.14 -2.12
CA ILE A 519 4.02 -10.12 -3.01
C ILE A 519 4.19 -10.71 -4.41
N ALA A 520 4.79 -11.91 -4.54
CA ALA A 520 4.96 -12.59 -5.82
C ALA A 520 3.65 -12.85 -6.55
N ARG A 521 2.57 -13.18 -5.82
CA ARG A 521 1.23 -13.39 -6.37
C ARG A 521 0.70 -12.11 -7.00
N THR A 522 0.76 -10.99 -6.27
CA THR A 522 0.31 -9.67 -6.76
C THR A 522 1.13 -9.23 -7.97
N LEU A 523 2.48 -9.35 -7.91
CA LEU A 523 3.36 -8.97 -9.01
C LEU A 523 3.19 -9.84 -10.28
N ARG A 524 2.63 -11.04 -10.17
CA ARG A 524 2.30 -11.89 -11.34
C ARG A 524 1.00 -11.49 -12.03
N GLN A 525 0.11 -10.77 -11.36
CA GLN A 525 -1.14 -10.30 -11.94
C GLN A 525 -0.94 -9.11 -12.89
N ILE A 526 0.14 -8.35 -12.71
CA ILE A 526 0.43 -7.16 -13.50
C ILE A 526 1.45 -7.45 -14.61
N LYS A 527 1.48 -6.59 -15.64
CA LYS A 527 2.40 -6.68 -16.79
C LYS A 527 3.85 -6.65 -16.34
N GLY A 528 4.24 -5.66 -15.54
CA GLY A 528 5.62 -5.51 -15.14
C GLY A 528 5.83 -4.65 -13.91
N ALA A 529 6.93 -4.91 -13.19
CA ALA A 529 7.30 -4.17 -11.99
C ALA A 529 8.81 -3.91 -11.90
N THR A 530 9.17 -2.69 -11.48
CA THR A 530 10.54 -2.37 -11.06
C THR A 530 10.55 -2.08 -9.56
N LEU A 531 11.29 -2.91 -8.81
CA LEU A 531 11.50 -2.74 -7.38
C LEU A 531 12.90 -2.13 -7.18
N PHE A 532 12.96 -0.94 -6.62
CA PHE A 532 14.21 -0.22 -6.50
C PHE A 532 14.37 0.49 -5.17
N SER A 533 15.62 0.62 -4.75
CA SER A 533 15.99 1.37 -3.54
C SER A 533 17.44 1.84 -3.62
N ALA A 534 17.81 2.75 -2.74
CA ALA A 534 19.20 3.12 -2.53
C ALA A 534 20.03 1.98 -1.91
N THR A 535 19.38 1.06 -1.24
CA THR A 535 20.02 0.01 -0.42
C THR A 535 19.25 -1.31 -0.61
N LEU A 536 19.72 -2.16 -1.54
CA LEU A 536 19.23 -3.51 -1.76
C LEU A 536 20.39 -4.53 -1.72
N GLN A 537 21.26 -4.42 -0.73
CA GLN A 537 22.39 -5.31 -0.58
C GLN A 537 22.29 -6.15 0.71
N PRO A 538 22.44 -7.49 0.62
CA PRO A 538 22.69 -8.27 -0.60
C PRO A 538 21.45 -8.42 -1.47
N ILE A 539 21.57 -8.21 -2.77
CA ILE A 539 20.42 -8.15 -3.68
C ILE A 539 19.63 -9.46 -3.74
N ASP A 540 20.29 -10.60 -3.57
CA ASP A 540 19.66 -11.92 -3.57
C ASP A 540 18.71 -12.12 -2.38
N TYR A 541 19.02 -11.54 -1.21
CA TYR A 541 18.12 -11.49 -0.05
C TYR A 541 16.84 -10.71 -0.38
N TYR A 542 16.98 -9.56 -1.03
CA TYR A 542 15.82 -8.73 -1.41
C TYR A 542 14.98 -9.39 -2.50
N ILE A 543 15.59 -10.07 -3.47
CA ILE A 543 14.85 -10.83 -4.48
C ILE A 543 14.00 -11.92 -3.81
N ASP A 544 14.57 -12.68 -2.86
CA ASP A 544 13.83 -13.72 -2.13
C ASP A 544 12.65 -13.14 -1.35
N THR A 545 12.92 -12.14 -0.52
CA THR A 545 11.94 -11.60 0.42
C THR A 545 10.87 -10.72 -0.24
N LEU A 546 11.15 -10.18 -1.42
CA LEU A 546 10.22 -9.40 -2.24
C LEU A 546 9.51 -10.23 -3.33
N GLY A 547 9.62 -11.57 -3.25
CA GLY A 547 8.89 -12.48 -4.12
C GLY A 547 9.40 -12.55 -5.56
N GLY A 548 10.67 -12.22 -5.79
CA GLY A 548 11.35 -12.37 -7.07
C GLY A 548 11.86 -13.78 -7.35
N ASP A 549 12.43 -13.96 -8.53
CA ASP A 549 13.07 -15.18 -9.00
C ASP A 549 14.54 -14.90 -9.34
N LYS A 550 15.45 -15.40 -8.50
CA LYS A 550 16.91 -15.22 -8.69
C LYS A 550 17.43 -15.72 -10.02
N ALA A 551 16.77 -16.70 -10.63
CA ALA A 551 17.22 -17.29 -11.88
C ALA A 551 16.77 -16.48 -13.10
N ASN A 552 15.59 -15.84 -13.03
CA ASN A 552 14.93 -15.26 -14.19
C ASN A 552 14.77 -13.74 -14.13
N ASP A 553 14.65 -13.15 -12.93
CA ASP A 553 14.44 -11.72 -12.80
C ASP A 553 15.77 -10.96 -12.99
N PRO A 554 15.84 -9.98 -13.91
CA PRO A 554 17.00 -9.12 -14.07
C PRO A 554 17.24 -8.27 -12.83
N ARG A 555 18.53 -8.02 -12.55
CA ARG A 555 18.97 -7.22 -11.42
C ARG A 555 20.18 -6.37 -11.77
N ILE A 556 20.29 -5.21 -11.11
CA ILE A 556 21.43 -4.31 -11.28
C ILE A 556 21.82 -3.68 -9.93
N ILE A 557 23.14 -3.53 -9.74
CA ILE A 557 23.71 -2.75 -8.65
C ILE A 557 24.50 -1.62 -9.28
N LEU A 558 23.97 -0.39 -9.15
CA LEU A 558 24.57 0.79 -9.74
C LEU A 558 25.61 1.41 -8.81
N PRO A 559 26.73 1.91 -9.34
CA PRO A 559 27.70 2.63 -8.54
C PRO A 559 27.17 4.00 -8.13
N SER A 560 27.70 4.53 -7.01
CA SER A 560 27.41 5.92 -6.62
C SER A 560 27.76 6.89 -7.75
N PRO A 561 26.91 7.89 -8.05
CA PRO A 561 27.21 8.93 -9.04
C PRO A 561 28.28 9.90 -8.53
N PHE A 562 28.55 9.90 -7.24
CA PHE A 562 29.44 10.86 -6.59
C PHE A 562 30.90 10.41 -6.56
N PRO A 563 31.86 11.33 -6.54
CA PRO A 563 33.29 10.97 -6.42
C PRO A 563 33.57 10.23 -5.13
N ILE A 564 34.19 9.05 -5.22
CA ILE A 564 34.50 8.18 -4.07
C ILE A 564 35.38 8.92 -3.03
N ASN A 565 36.24 9.79 -3.50
CA ASN A 565 37.16 10.56 -2.62
C ASN A 565 36.43 11.64 -1.79
N ASN A 566 35.19 11.93 -2.08
CA ASN A 566 34.39 12.90 -1.31
C ASN A 566 33.83 12.30 -0.02
N LEU A 567 33.80 10.97 0.13
CA LEU A 567 33.36 10.27 1.32
C LEU A 567 34.56 9.58 2.00
N ARG A 568 34.83 9.94 3.27
CA ARG A 568 35.81 9.27 4.11
C ARG A 568 35.11 8.36 5.10
N ILE A 569 35.38 7.06 5.04
CA ILE A 569 34.86 6.08 6.01
C ILE A 569 36.01 5.64 6.93
N LEU A 570 35.78 5.78 8.22
CA LEU A 570 36.68 5.32 9.29
C LEU A 570 35.96 4.22 10.07
N VAL A 571 36.69 3.19 10.46
CA VAL A 571 36.19 2.07 11.27
C VAL A 571 37.00 1.99 12.55
N ALA A 572 36.37 2.12 13.71
CA ALA A 572 36.99 1.99 15.05
C ALA A 572 36.62 0.63 15.67
N PRO A 573 37.40 -0.43 15.42
CA PRO A 573 37.04 -1.80 15.81
C PRO A 573 37.42 -2.16 17.25
N LYS A 574 38.17 -1.34 17.96
CA LYS A 574 38.62 -1.65 19.35
C LYS A 574 37.49 -1.44 20.36
N VAL A 575 36.48 -0.66 20.03
CA VAL A 575 35.40 -0.32 20.95
C VAL A 575 34.25 -1.31 20.77
N SER A 576 33.94 -2.10 21.78
CA SER A 576 32.78 -2.97 21.80
C SER A 576 31.59 -2.21 22.34
N VAL A 577 30.51 -2.13 21.51
CA VAL A 577 29.22 -1.54 21.89
C VAL A 577 28.13 -2.60 22.12
N ARG A 578 28.55 -3.85 22.33
CA ARG A 578 27.66 -4.94 22.71
C ARG A 578 27.08 -4.69 24.10
N TRP A 579 25.87 -5.16 24.32
CA TRP A 579 25.12 -4.98 25.57
C TRP A 579 25.96 -5.18 26.82
N LYS A 580 26.74 -6.24 26.89
CA LYS A 580 27.61 -6.58 28.05
C LYS A 580 28.81 -5.65 28.30
N ASP A 581 29.20 -4.84 27.31
CA ASP A 581 30.41 -4.02 27.34
C ASP A 581 30.09 -2.52 27.38
N ARG A 582 28.83 -2.10 27.16
CA ARG A 582 28.39 -0.71 27.00
C ARG A 582 28.85 0.21 28.14
N ASP A 583 28.60 -0.19 29.38
CA ASP A 583 28.92 0.63 30.56
C ASP A 583 30.42 0.99 30.70
N LYS A 584 31.29 0.19 30.07
CA LYS A 584 32.73 0.41 30.09
C LYS A 584 33.21 1.29 28.94
N THR A 585 32.41 1.44 27.87
CA THR A 585 32.87 2.05 26.63
C THR A 585 32.26 3.42 26.33
N TYR A 586 31.25 3.91 27.09
CA TYR A 586 30.65 5.22 26.84
C TYR A 586 31.67 6.36 26.77
N LYS A 587 32.60 6.44 27.71
CA LYS A 587 33.65 7.48 27.72
C LYS A 587 34.58 7.39 26.52
N GLU A 588 34.97 6.17 26.14
CA GLU A 588 35.83 5.95 24.97
C GLU A 588 35.12 6.34 23.68
N VAL A 589 33.84 5.97 23.52
CA VAL A 589 32.99 6.42 22.40
C VAL A 589 32.90 7.95 22.38
N GLY A 590 32.74 8.58 23.54
CA GLY A 590 32.74 10.04 23.68
C GLY A 590 34.02 10.67 23.16
N GLU A 591 35.21 10.12 23.50
CA GLU A 591 36.48 10.60 22.97
C GLU A 591 36.57 10.43 21.44
N TYR A 592 36.11 9.32 20.87
CA TYR A 592 36.06 9.17 19.42
C TYR A 592 35.18 10.23 18.76
N ILE A 593 34.03 10.59 19.35
CA ILE A 593 33.15 11.66 18.85
C ILE A 593 33.84 13.02 18.91
N LYS A 594 34.46 13.36 20.02
CA LYS A 594 35.22 14.63 20.17
C LYS A 594 36.30 14.80 19.11
N HIS A 595 37.10 13.78 18.87
CA HIS A 595 38.17 13.82 17.88
C HIS A 595 37.61 13.82 16.44
N PHE A 596 36.43 13.23 16.23
CA PHE A 596 35.76 13.23 14.91
C PHE A 596 35.31 14.63 14.49
N ILE A 597 34.75 15.43 15.40
CA ILE A 597 34.19 16.76 15.10
C ILE A 597 35.22 17.88 15.15
N LYS A 598 36.40 17.64 15.71
CA LYS A 598 37.41 18.66 16.03
C LYS A 598 37.98 19.42 14.83
N ASN A 599 38.09 18.76 13.68
CA ASN A 599 38.80 19.29 12.52
C ASN A 599 38.00 20.26 11.65
N LYS A 600 36.68 20.32 11.81
CA LYS A 600 35.82 21.15 10.97
C LYS A 600 34.54 21.53 11.70
N VAL A 601 34.31 22.83 11.85
CA VAL A 601 32.99 23.33 12.29
C VAL A 601 31.97 22.94 11.25
N GLY A 602 30.85 22.37 11.68
CA GLY A 602 29.80 21.88 10.78
C GLY A 602 28.72 21.10 11.51
N ASN A 603 27.84 20.49 10.75
CA ASN A 603 26.73 19.71 11.24
C ASN A 603 27.04 18.21 11.20
N TYR A 604 26.79 17.51 12.29
CA TYR A 604 27.07 16.09 12.44
C TYR A 604 25.90 15.34 13.07
N PHE A 605 25.69 14.12 12.64
CA PHE A 605 24.71 13.20 13.22
C PHE A 605 25.41 12.10 14.01
N ILE A 606 24.92 11.82 15.22
CA ILE A 606 25.41 10.75 16.09
C ILE A 606 24.28 9.73 16.25
N TYR A 607 24.42 8.59 15.58
CA TYR A 607 23.44 7.52 15.62
C TYR A 607 23.78 6.53 16.72
N SER A 608 22.90 6.41 17.70
CA SER A 608 22.98 5.49 18.83
C SER A 608 22.11 4.26 18.63
N PRO A 609 22.45 3.08 19.20
CA PRO A 609 21.67 1.85 19.03
C PRO A 609 20.32 1.84 19.75
N SER A 610 20.11 2.73 20.74
CA SER A 610 18.83 2.88 21.46
C SER A 610 18.78 4.22 22.17
N TYR A 611 17.58 4.65 22.60
CA TYR A 611 17.41 5.85 23.45
C TYR A 611 18.17 5.73 24.77
N GLU A 612 18.07 4.59 25.45
CA GLU A 612 18.81 4.33 26.70
C GLU A 612 20.32 4.47 26.51
N TYR A 613 20.87 3.92 25.42
CA TYR A 613 22.29 4.09 25.11
C TYR A 613 22.64 5.55 24.85
N MET A 614 21.80 6.28 24.14
CA MET A 614 21.99 7.69 23.83
C MET A 614 22.03 8.55 25.10
N ASP A 615 21.10 8.32 26.04
CA ASP A 615 21.00 9.03 27.30
C ASP A 615 22.28 8.80 28.14
N HIS A 616 22.73 7.55 28.31
CA HIS A 616 23.97 7.23 29.01
C HIS A 616 25.20 7.77 28.31
N LEU A 617 25.24 7.81 26.99
CA LEU A 617 26.33 8.43 26.26
C LEU A 617 26.41 9.94 26.55
N LEU A 618 25.28 10.64 26.53
CA LEU A 618 25.20 12.07 26.82
C LEU A 618 25.64 12.40 28.25
N GLU A 619 25.36 11.55 29.23
CA GLU A 619 25.82 11.68 30.60
C GLU A 619 27.33 11.51 30.74
N ASN A 620 27.99 10.78 29.82
CA ASN A 620 29.41 10.42 29.90
C ASN A 620 30.30 11.17 28.90
N ILE A 621 29.75 12.05 28.07
CA ILE A 621 30.49 12.85 27.10
C ILE A 621 30.49 14.33 27.56
N ASP A 622 31.67 14.92 27.60
CA ASP A 622 31.83 16.35 27.86
C ASP A 622 32.20 17.06 26.55
N LEU A 623 31.31 17.87 26.03
CA LEU A 623 31.44 18.57 24.76
C LEU A 623 31.40 20.08 24.98
N GLU A 624 32.50 20.75 24.71
CA GLU A 624 32.64 22.19 24.82
C GLU A 624 32.37 22.84 23.43
N ASP A 625 31.78 24.02 23.42
CA ASP A 625 31.55 24.85 22.22
C ASP A 625 30.76 24.18 21.08
N VAL A 626 29.78 23.32 21.41
CA VAL A 626 28.90 22.65 20.46
C VAL A 626 27.44 22.88 20.80
N ASP A 627 26.58 22.95 19.79
CA ASP A 627 25.13 22.97 19.95
C ASP A 627 24.58 21.54 19.82
N ILE A 628 23.85 21.07 20.83
CA ILE A 628 23.37 19.68 20.90
C ILE A 628 21.86 19.65 20.79
N TYR A 629 21.38 18.85 19.86
CA TYR A 629 19.96 18.52 19.67
C TYR A 629 19.75 17.02 19.82
N VAL A 630 18.74 16.62 20.59
CA VAL A 630 18.49 15.21 20.94
C VAL A 630 17.11 14.79 20.49
N GLN A 631 17.03 13.66 19.78
CA GLN A 631 15.76 13.05 19.40
C GLN A 631 15.02 12.50 20.62
N THR A 632 13.74 12.84 20.78
CA THR A 632 12.86 12.24 21.79
C THR A 632 12.02 11.10 21.21
N LYS A 633 11.57 10.18 22.08
CA LYS A 633 10.91 8.93 21.66
C LYS A 633 9.60 9.16 20.88
N ASP A 634 8.84 10.18 21.26
CA ASP A 634 7.48 10.41 20.76
C ASP A 634 7.37 11.68 19.88
N MET A 635 8.47 12.07 19.21
CA MET A 635 8.51 13.22 18.32
C MET A 635 7.50 13.11 17.18
N ARG A 636 6.58 14.08 17.07
CA ARG A 636 5.63 14.23 15.96
C ARG A 636 6.34 14.76 14.71
N GLU A 637 5.70 14.67 13.56
CA GLU A 637 6.27 15.08 12.26
C GLU A 637 6.70 16.55 12.27
N GLU A 638 5.88 17.47 12.78
CA GLU A 638 6.19 18.90 12.93
C GLU A 638 7.42 19.15 13.83
N GLU A 639 7.57 18.36 14.89
CA GLU A 639 8.70 18.46 15.81
C GLU A 639 9.99 17.95 15.15
N ARG A 640 9.90 16.96 14.28
CA ARG A 640 11.02 16.46 13.47
C ARG A 640 11.48 17.48 12.45
N GLU A 641 10.55 18.14 11.77
CA GLU A 641 10.87 19.22 10.85
C GLU A 641 11.57 20.37 11.57
N THR A 642 11.05 20.78 12.74
CA THR A 642 11.67 21.79 13.61
C THR A 642 13.07 21.38 14.05
N PHE A 643 13.27 20.10 14.41
CA PHE A 643 14.59 19.56 14.75
C PHE A 643 15.57 19.74 13.60
N LEU A 644 15.18 19.43 12.36
CA LEU A 644 16.03 19.53 11.17
C LEU A 644 16.35 20.98 10.76
N LEU A 645 15.52 21.95 11.12
CA LEU A 645 15.79 23.37 10.88
C LEU A 645 17.01 23.89 11.65
N ASN A 646 17.42 23.24 12.74
CA ASN A 646 18.61 23.62 13.50
C ASN A 646 19.93 23.33 12.75
N PHE A 647 19.91 22.46 11.75
CA PHE A 647 21.07 22.11 10.94
C PHE A 647 21.18 23.05 9.74
N MET A 648 21.62 24.27 10.01
CA MET A 648 21.74 25.33 9.00
C MET A 648 23.03 25.18 8.18
N PRO A 649 23.07 25.65 6.93
CA PRO A 649 24.31 25.72 6.17
C PRO A 649 25.29 26.72 6.79
N ASN A 650 26.59 26.41 6.73
CA ASN A 650 27.68 27.23 7.28
C ASN A 650 27.46 27.62 8.75
N PRO A 651 27.29 26.67 9.69
CA PRO A 651 27.05 27.01 11.08
C PRO A 651 28.27 27.69 11.71
N GLU A 652 28.03 28.67 12.58
CA GLU A 652 29.12 29.37 13.34
C GLU A 652 29.77 28.47 14.40
N ARG A 653 28.98 27.51 14.92
CA ARG A 653 29.39 26.51 15.90
C ARG A 653 29.08 25.10 15.40
N THR A 654 29.83 24.12 15.86
CA THR A 654 29.53 22.72 15.53
C THR A 654 28.16 22.32 16.11
N THR A 655 27.31 21.76 15.28
CA THR A 655 25.98 21.31 15.65
C THR A 655 25.91 19.78 15.62
N LEU A 656 25.48 19.18 16.71
CA LEU A 656 25.35 17.73 16.84
C LEU A 656 23.87 17.33 16.99
N GLY A 657 23.43 16.40 16.16
CA GLY A 657 22.15 15.72 16.31
C GLY A 657 22.34 14.33 16.87
N PHE A 658 21.88 14.08 18.09
CA PHE A 658 21.87 12.75 18.67
C PHE A 658 20.55 12.07 18.37
N MET A 659 20.59 10.88 17.77
CA MET A 659 19.42 10.13 17.33
C MET A 659 19.61 8.63 17.38
N VAL A 660 18.51 7.89 17.31
CA VAL A 660 18.54 6.42 17.30
C VAL A 660 18.58 5.92 15.87
N ILE A 661 19.49 4.98 15.60
CA ILE A 661 19.63 4.34 14.29
C ILE A 661 18.36 3.48 13.99
N GLY A 662 17.89 3.51 12.76
CA GLY A 662 16.62 2.87 12.39
C GLY A 662 15.37 3.66 12.80
N GLY A 663 15.54 4.80 13.49
CA GLY A 663 14.45 5.72 13.80
C GLY A 663 14.10 6.64 12.63
N ALA A 664 13.17 7.57 12.89
CA ALA A 664 12.62 8.49 11.90
C ALA A 664 13.67 9.35 11.17
N PHE A 665 14.85 9.56 11.76
CA PHE A 665 15.93 10.33 11.16
C PHE A 665 16.95 9.50 10.37
N SER A 666 16.80 8.18 10.34
CA SER A 666 17.63 7.32 9.48
C SER A 666 17.15 7.32 8.02
N GLU A 667 15.89 7.70 7.79
CA GLU A 667 15.26 7.69 6.47
C GLU A 667 14.44 8.98 6.21
N GLY A 668 14.28 9.37 4.94
CA GLY A 668 13.38 10.46 4.56
C GLY A 668 13.89 11.88 4.81
N ILE A 669 15.15 12.07 5.23
CA ILE A 669 15.75 13.39 5.47
C ILE A 669 16.55 13.81 4.24
N ASP A 670 16.40 15.04 3.81
CA ASP A 670 17.20 15.64 2.73
C ASP A 670 17.94 16.90 3.24
N LEU A 671 19.15 16.69 3.77
CA LEU A 671 20.05 17.75 4.17
C LEU A 671 21.14 17.91 3.08
N VAL A 672 20.92 18.83 2.17
CA VAL A 672 21.82 19.07 1.03
C VAL A 672 22.97 19.97 1.45
N SER A 673 24.13 19.78 0.82
CA SER A 673 25.37 20.56 1.03
C SER A 673 25.93 20.38 2.44
N ASP A 674 26.43 21.44 3.07
CA ASP A 674 27.06 21.46 4.38
C ASP A 674 26.07 21.43 5.56
N ARG A 675 24.80 21.21 5.29
CA ARG A 675 23.79 20.92 6.33
C ARG A 675 24.04 19.58 7.01
N LEU A 676 24.87 18.69 6.45
CA LEU A 676 25.37 17.47 7.10
C LEU A 676 26.73 17.08 6.50
N ILE A 677 27.81 17.25 7.26
CA ILE A 677 29.16 16.95 6.80
C ILE A 677 29.77 15.70 7.44
N GLY A 678 29.11 15.09 8.38
CA GLY A 678 29.58 13.85 8.97
C GLY A 678 28.56 13.11 9.81
N ALA A 679 28.79 11.82 9.96
CA ALA A 679 27.99 10.96 10.81
C ALA A 679 28.87 10.00 11.63
N VAL A 680 28.50 9.77 12.88
CA VAL A 680 29.04 8.71 13.72
C VAL A 680 27.96 7.66 13.91
N ILE A 681 28.28 6.41 13.61
CA ILE A 681 27.36 5.29 13.77
C ILE A 681 27.91 4.36 14.83
N ILE A 682 27.18 4.25 15.94
CA ILE A 682 27.55 3.45 17.10
C ILE A 682 26.80 2.11 17.01
N GLY A 683 27.53 1.01 16.82
CA GLY A 683 26.96 -0.31 16.61
C GLY A 683 26.58 -0.56 15.15
N ILE A 684 25.85 -1.64 14.90
CA ILE A 684 25.54 -2.16 13.57
C ILE A 684 24.05 -2.08 13.22
N GLY A 685 23.27 -1.24 13.89
CA GLY A 685 21.87 -0.98 13.56
C GLY A 685 20.94 -2.20 13.62
N MET A 686 21.36 -3.32 14.22
CA MET A 686 20.54 -4.53 14.30
C MET A 686 19.20 -4.25 14.98
N PRO A 687 18.10 -4.79 14.46
CA PRO A 687 16.83 -4.78 15.16
C PRO A 687 16.98 -5.31 16.59
N ARG A 688 16.11 -4.85 17.48
CA ARG A 688 16.07 -5.35 18.86
C ARG A 688 15.80 -6.86 18.82
N ILE A 689 16.59 -7.62 19.61
CA ILE A 689 16.34 -9.05 19.80
C ILE A 689 14.99 -9.17 20.50
N ASN A 690 14.06 -9.84 19.87
CA ASN A 690 12.72 -10.09 20.37
C ASN A 690 12.19 -11.43 19.83
N PHE A 691 11.12 -11.89 20.42
CA PHE A 691 10.49 -13.17 20.08
C PHE A 691 10.13 -13.30 18.61
N GLU A 692 9.52 -12.27 18.00
CA GLU A 692 9.08 -12.30 16.60
C GLU A 692 10.28 -12.39 15.64
N SER A 693 11.35 -11.60 15.87
CA SER A 693 12.56 -11.66 15.06
C SER A 693 13.28 -13.00 15.18
N ASP A 694 13.27 -13.61 16.38
CA ASP A 694 13.84 -14.94 16.58
C ASP A 694 13.02 -16.01 15.82
N LYS A 695 11.67 -15.89 15.80
CA LYS A 695 10.82 -16.80 15.01
C LYS A 695 10.99 -16.63 13.50
N ILE A 696 11.22 -15.41 13.03
CA ILE A 696 11.59 -15.16 11.64
C ILE A 696 12.94 -15.83 11.31
N ALA A 697 13.93 -15.73 12.21
CA ALA A 697 15.21 -16.42 12.01
C ALA A 697 15.05 -17.94 11.96
N GLU A 698 14.35 -18.54 12.93
CA GLU A 698 14.05 -19.97 12.96
C GLU A 698 13.33 -20.45 11.70
N PHE A 699 12.40 -19.64 11.17
CA PHE A 699 11.68 -19.95 9.95
C PHE A 699 12.62 -20.05 8.73
N TYR A 700 13.54 -19.11 8.56
CA TYR A 700 14.50 -19.16 7.46
C TYR A 700 15.55 -20.25 7.64
N ASP A 701 16.01 -20.50 8.89
CA ASP A 701 16.92 -21.62 9.20
C ASP A 701 16.28 -22.98 8.84
N SER A 702 14.98 -23.16 9.08
CA SER A 702 14.25 -24.38 8.69
C SER A 702 14.18 -24.61 7.17
N ARG A 703 14.48 -23.58 6.38
CA ARG A 703 14.53 -23.61 4.90
C ARG A 703 15.95 -23.60 4.34
N GLU A 704 16.93 -23.93 5.18
CA GLU A 704 18.35 -23.96 4.82
C GLU A 704 18.90 -22.58 4.38
N LEU A 705 18.27 -21.50 4.84
CA LEU A 705 18.72 -20.11 4.63
C LEU A 705 19.31 -19.58 5.94
N PRO A 706 20.27 -18.64 5.90
CA PRO A 706 20.88 -18.10 7.11
C PRO A 706 19.92 -17.20 7.88
N GLY A 707 19.06 -17.78 8.73
CA GLY A 707 17.96 -17.09 9.38
C GLY A 707 18.38 -15.85 10.17
N ARG A 708 19.52 -15.91 10.84
CA ARG A 708 20.08 -14.74 11.54
C ARG A 708 20.43 -13.59 10.60
N ASP A 709 20.88 -13.89 9.39
CA ASP A 709 21.18 -12.86 8.39
C ASP A 709 19.89 -12.23 7.88
N TYR A 710 18.84 -13.05 7.69
CA TYR A 710 17.52 -12.60 7.22
C TYR A 710 16.78 -11.75 8.24
N ALA A 711 16.84 -12.11 9.53
CA ALA A 711 16.07 -11.41 10.57
C ALA A 711 16.83 -10.21 11.19
N TYR A 712 18.17 -10.23 11.19
CA TYR A 712 18.96 -9.26 11.94
C TYR A 712 20.05 -8.57 11.14
N LEU A 713 20.95 -9.34 10.48
CA LEU A 713 22.14 -8.77 9.86
C LEU A 713 21.81 -7.88 8.66
N ASN A 714 21.04 -8.41 7.69
CA ASN A 714 20.72 -7.67 6.49
C ASN A 714 19.86 -6.42 6.78
N PRO A 715 18.78 -6.49 7.60
CA PRO A 715 18.05 -5.29 8.02
C PRO A 715 18.93 -4.28 8.75
N GLY A 716 19.77 -4.74 9.67
CA GLY A 716 20.66 -3.86 10.43
C GLY A 716 21.67 -3.13 9.55
N MET A 717 22.36 -3.84 8.67
CA MET A 717 23.31 -3.24 7.73
C MET A 717 22.65 -2.32 6.72
N ASN A 718 21.41 -2.63 6.30
CA ASN A 718 20.61 -1.74 5.46
C ASN A 718 20.41 -0.37 6.15
N THR A 719 20.05 -0.37 7.43
CA THR A 719 19.87 0.84 8.23
C THR A 719 21.17 1.65 8.33
N VAL A 720 22.32 0.99 8.53
CA VAL A 720 23.65 1.63 8.52
C VAL A 720 23.92 2.26 7.15
N MET A 721 23.69 1.53 6.06
CA MET A 721 23.89 2.04 4.69
C MET A 721 23.03 3.27 4.39
N GLN A 722 21.81 3.30 4.88
CA GLN A 722 20.93 4.44 4.76
C GLN A 722 21.45 5.68 5.51
N ALA A 723 21.90 5.50 6.76
CA ALA A 723 22.46 6.57 7.57
C ALA A 723 23.73 7.16 6.93
N VAL A 724 24.63 6.31 6.42
CA VAL A 724 25.82 6.76 5.67
C VAL A 724 25.45 7.50 4.38
N GLY A 725 24.42 7.02 3.68
CA GLY A 725 23.95 7.62 2.44
C GLY A 725 23.36 9.04 2.59
N ARG A 726 23.23 9.56 3.84
CA ARG A 726 22.80 10.93 4.12
C ARG A 726 23.92 11.95 4.00
N VAL A 727 25.16 11.53 4.17
CA VAL A 727 26.33 12.42 4.25
C VAL A 727 26.73 13.01 2.90
N ILE A 728 26.50 12.30 1.77
CA ILE A 728 26.80 12.78 0.42
C ILE A 728 25.52 12.77 -0.41
N ARG A 729 25.08 13.94 -0.87
CA ARG A 729 23.85 14.17 -1.65
C ARG A 729 24.09 14.80 -3.02
N SER A 730 25.23 15.45 -3.19
CA SER A 730 25.64 16.11 -4.43
C SER A 730 27.08 15.80 -4.80
N GLU A 731 27.47 16.10 -6.03
CA GLU A 731 28.87 15.96 -6.50
C GLU A 731 29.85 16.88 -5.73
N LYS A 732 29.33 17.94 -5.13
CA LYS A 732 30.12 18.93 -4.38
C LYS A 732 30.24 18.60 -2.90
N ASP A 733 29.37 17.74 -2.38
CA ASP A 733 29.38 17.38 -0.96
C ASP A 733 30.64 16.62 -0.61
N ARG A 734 31.17 16.93 0.55
CA ARG A 734 32.33 16.26 1.12
C ARG A 734 32.11 15.98 2.59
N GLY A 735 32.20 14.72 2.97
CA GLY A 735 31.88 14.34 4.33
C GLY A 735 32.58 13.08 4.82
N ALA A 736 32.49 12.85 6.12
CA ALA A 736 33.12 11.72 6.79
C ALA A 736 32.12 10.89 7.59
N VAL A 737 32.42 9.60 7.71
CA VAL A 737 31.65 8.68 8.56
C VAL A 737 32.61 7.91 9.45
N LEU A 738 32.23 7.77 10.73
CA LEU A 738 32.91 6.94 11.70
C LEU A 738 31.98 5.80 12.13
N LEU A 739 32.37 4.58 11.86
CA LEU A 739 31.70 3.36 12.27
C LEU A 739 32.37 2.79 13.51
N ILE A 740 31.69 2.76 14.66
CA ILE A 740 32.23 2.31 15.94
C ILE A 740 31.63 0.95 16.30
N ASP A 741 32.30 -0.11 15.99
CA ASP A 741 32.04 -1.49 16.44
C ASP A 741 33.10 -2.44 15.90
N GLU A 742 33.48 -3.47 16.67
CA GLU A 742 34.45 -4.50 16.26
C GLU A 742 33.96 -5.32 15.05
N ARG A 743 32.63 -5.52 14.92
CA ARG A 743 31.99 -6.36 13.91
C ARG A 743 32.17 -5.83 12.50
N TYR A 744 32.43 -4.55 12.29
CA TYR A 744 32.71 -3.99 10.96
C TYR A 744 34.00 -4.53 10.33
N THR A 745 34.87 -5.18 11.11
CA THR A 745 36.07 -5.86 10.59
C THR A 745 35.83 -7.34 10.31
N TRP A 746 34.66 -7.87 10.61
CA TRP A 746 34.34 -9.26 10.34
C TRP A 746 33.87 -9.43 8.89
N ARG A 747 34.33 -10.50 8.22
CA ARG A 747 34.08 -10.74 6.80
C ARG A 747 32.59 -10.68 6.44
N GLN A 748 31.73 -11.30 7.22
CA GLN A 748 30.27 -11.31 6.98
C GLN A 748 29.65 -9.90 6.92
N TYR A 749 30.18 -8.91 7.64
CA TYR A 749 29.72 -7.52 7.56
C TYR A 749 30.39 -6.76 6.41
N GLN A 750 31.67 -7.05 6.14
CA GLN A 750 32.42 -6.44 5.03
C GLN A 750 31.89 -6.88 3.66
N ASP A 751 31.39 -8.10 3.55
CA ASP A 751 30.74 -8.62 2.33
C ASP A 751 29.47 -7.81 1.99
N LEU A 752 28.85 -7.14 2.97
CA LEU A 752 27.72 -6.23 2.81
C LEU A 752 28.13 -4.77 2.52
N PHE A 753 29.43 -4.45 2.56
CA PHE A 753 29.90 -3.10 2.26
C PHE A 753 29.73 -2.79 0.79
N ARG A 754 29.22 -1.62 0.50
CA ARG A 754 29.13 -1.12 -0.87
C ARG A 754 30.52 -1.00 -1.48
N ALA A 755 30.59 -1.04 -2.81
CA ALA A 755 31.87 -0.96 -3.52
C ALA A 755 32.69 0.28 -3.16
N GLU A 756 32.04 1.43 -2.96
CA GLU A 756 32.65 2.70 -2.54
C GLU A 756 33.16 2.71 -1.10
N TRP A 757 32.72 1.78 -0.25
CA TRP A 757 33.18 1.66 1.13
C TRP A 757 34.43 0.80 1.27
N LYS A 758 34.82 0.05 0.25
CA LYS A 758 35.98 -0.86 0.30
C LYS A 758 37.30 -0.16 0.62
N ASN A 759 37.36 1.17 0.45
CA ASN A 759 38.54 1.99 0.80
C ASN A 759 38.43 2.60 2.21
N TYR A 760 37.64 2.00 3.12
CA TYR A 760 37.60 2.43 4.51
C TYR A 760 38.95 2.35 5.17
N GLN A 761 39.18 3.17 6.21
CA GLN A 761 40.40 3.16 7.00
C GLN A 761 40.10 2.71 8.42
N VAL A 762 40.89 1.77 8.92
CA VAL A 762 40.84 1.35 10.32
C VAL A 762 41.55 2.35 11.15
N VAL A 763 40.95 2.79 12.27
CA VAL A 763 41.51 3.69 13.27
C VAL A 763 41.48 3.01 14.62
N LEU A 764 42.61 3.00 15.31
CA LEU A 764 42.81 2.25 16.55
C LEU A 764 42.77 3.14 17.78
N SER A 765 42.74 4.46 17.61
CA SER A 765 42.61 5.45 18.67
C SER A 765 41.84 6.70 18.19
N PRO A 766 41.32 7.52 19.13
CA PRO A 766 40.71 8.81 18.81
C PRO A 766 41.62 9.77 18.05
N GLU A 767 42.93 9.80 18.38
CA GLU A 767 43.91 10.65 17.71
C GLU A 767 44.08 10.28 16.23
N GLU A 768 44.06 8.99 15.89
CA GLU A 768 44.11 8.54 14.51
C GLU A 768 42.87 9.02 13.70
N VAL A 769 41.70 9.15 14.34
CA VAL A 769 40.50 9.75 13.70
C VAL A 769 40.82 11.21 13.36
N GLU A 770 41.28 11.98 14.30
CA GLU A 770 41.64 13.40 14.11
C GLU A 770 42.68 13.58 13.00
N GLU A 771 43.75 12.80 12.99
CA GLU A 771 44.81 12.88 11.97
C GLU A 771 44.29 12.55 10.57
N ASN A 772 43.45 11.52 10.45
CA ASN A 772 42.85 11.14 9.16
C ASN A 772 41.94 12.23 8.62
N LEU A 773 41.08 12.81 9.48
CA LEU A 773 40.13 13.86 9.06
C LEU A 773 40.87 15.20 8.81
N ALA A 774 41.90 15.53 9.52
CA ALA A 774 42.75 16.70 9.25
C ALA A 774 43.33 16.64 7.83
N LYS A 775 43.82 15.47 7.40
CA LYS A 775 44.32 15.25 6.04
C LYS A 775 43.16 15.29 4.99
N PHE A 776 42.03 14.73 5.36
CA PHE A 776 40.86 14.67 4.46
C PHE A 776 40.26 16.05 4.20
N PHE A 777 40.02 16.88 5.19
CA PHE A 777 39.40 18.20 5.02
C PHE A 777 40.36 19.31 4.55
N LYS A 778 41.70 19.11 4.62
CA LYS A 778 42.69 20.06 4.09
C LYS A 778 42.88 19.96 2.57
N ASN A 779 42.65 18.80 1.97
CA ASN A 779 42.73 18.55 0.53
C ASN A 779 41.35 18.78 -0.13
#